data_85e18e49908ad549ba810553e4964c12
#
_entry.id   85e18e49908ad549ba810553e4964c12
#
_cell.length_a   1.000
_cell.length_b   1.000
_cell.length_c   1.000
_cell.angle_alpha   90.00
_cell.angle_beta   90.00
_cell.angle_gamma   90.00
#
_symmetry.space_group_name_H-M   'P 1'
#
loop_
_entity.id
_entity.type
_entity.pdbx_description
1 polymer ?
#
loop_
_entity_poly.entity_id
_entity_poly.type
_entity_poly.pdbx_seq_one_letter_code
_entity_poly.pdbx_strand_id
1 'polypeptide(L)'
;MAPNASSYLSTPIHTIPNSNPPLPPIPPAIPLKRPTTDETISQSHTNSSSPVPDKPHLGKFVQSISTNESISKTNFIHTHTINESDHQPTSMNRLGTALRHNPCNNNETGSTPTNQHGTPPSTPIANIWPNNSLALIHKLVTMPSREITTSNFIFEPTTVAANHNSRYLRSFEFDISKALATESSSFTAPGSEFRHWSDLHPLLRRHPLWSRLKTHLSTGIKFPLLPLSHSTRRLDLHTALDFGNHKGVDKFPTFYDKLNSTDVTNGFSIPIPKQDILRIPGALACPMNVIEQLTISETGELMDKQRACHDLSFPMEPSNTSVNSRVIQEELPPCMFGYCLLRIIHYIAALRLQYPQQPILIQKVDWKSAYKRIHLHHDTAIQCCSIYNDLALIPLRAIFGGAPCPSEWGIISETTADLANHILNHPDWDPIEMHSPNQHLIAEPKILDDSTPFGCAHPLMVHIPIEPVGKSDVYIDDTVTISLHSDTNNPKASAAVPLAIHTLGRPLLSTEPISRSDLLCLRKLLAEGRLEEVKNTLGWDIDTRTFSVKLPTHKFTAWNLSITNMLKAGSTSFSSLETLIGRLNHLSVILPHVLHFMGRIRKLCLSASKRRSVKLSLVHKEDLTLLQKYLQKTHTGININMITFRQPTHAFFSDACPAGMGGYNDHGKAWRWAIPSHLQRRANINMLEHVASVIGPWIDILSDDLPPHSCSISMTNNTTSAGWLRKSNFAETGENAPHLLAKLQVARSHANRFIDHDIKEYSQWFPGKANLIADALSRDFHLSNTQLTTLVRFSLPHQNRQLFYIAPLPQKIVCWLCAWLQQLPANHLSPEAHQPSSLRPGIDGNNFFNPLIFPTTHTYNPSVAMTESSSYPHSHTPYAQPSSLSQIFIDWVKTQCAIPSTMWLRPSGTFNTPTHDSTPTENLHAFYRPNIKVTEPQIHHRNNKKHCPDAFSSAYTNTTKPIEHVQ
;
A
#
# COMPACT_ATOMS: atom_id res chain seq x y z
N MET A 1 -62.22 23.05 19.05
CA MET A 1 -62.66 24.46 18.99
C MET A 1 -61.62 25.20 18.13
N ALA A 2 -61.98 25.43 16.90
CA ALA A 2 -61.41 26.52 16.04
C ALA A 2 -62.25 27.79 16.44
N PRO A 3 -61.85 28.99 16.08
CA PRO A 3 -61.84 29.43 14.68
C PRO A 3 -60.64 30.34 14.24
N ASN A 4 -60.26 30.37 12.97
CA ASN A 4 -60.47 31.36 11.91
C ASN A 4 -59.95 32.79 12.21
N ALA A 5 -59.38 33.59 11.34
CA ALA A 5 -59.35 33.69 9.88
C ALA A 5 -58.33 34.79 9.48
N SER A 6 -57.77 34.61 8.29
CA SER A 6 -57.60 35.52 7.14
C SER A 6 -57.27 37.02 7.31
N SER A 7 -56.30 37.55 6.56
CA SER A 7 -56.48 38.45 5.42
C SER A 7 -55.18 39.05 4.93
N TYR A 8 -54.88 38.85 3.68
CA TYR A 8 -54.48 39.79 2.59
C TYR A 8 -53.80 41.12 2.93
N LEU A 9 -52.67 41.42 2.29
CA LEU A 9 -52.50 42.48 1.29
C LEU A 9 -51.04 42.71 0.88
N SER A 10 -50.76 42.50 -0.40
CA SER A 10 -50.03 43.31 -1.39
C SER A 10 -48.71 43.96 -1.09
N THR A 11 -47.77 43.65 -1.97
CA THR A 11 -46.47 44.29 -2.33
C THR A 11 -46.49 45.81 -2.49
N PRO A 12 -45.33 46.52 -2.38
CA PRO A 12 -44.64 46.83 -3.61
C PRO A 12 -43.08 46.74 -3.58
N ILE A 13 -42.59 46.62 -4.77
CA ILE A 13 -41.22 46.64 -5.26
C ILE A 13 -40.47 47.91 -4.81
N HIS A 14 -39.23 47.75 -4.20
CA HIS A 14 -38.25 48.80 -4.17
C HIS A 14 -36.90 48.29 -4.61
N THR A 15 -36.40 48.99 -5.63
CA THR A 15 -35.10 49.01 -6.25
C THR A 15 -33.93 49.19 -5.23
N ILE A 16 -32.88 48.36 -5.35
CA ILE A 16 -31.63 48.43 -4.60
C ILE A 16 -30.64 49.27 -5.41
N PRO A 17 -29.96 50.28 -4.84
CA PRO A 17 -28.80 50.84 -5.48
C PRO A 17 -27.52 50.11 -5.05
N ASN A 18 -26.71 49.75 -6.04
CA ASN A 18 -25.32 49.32 -5.88
C ASN A 18 -24.48 50.40 -5.19
N SER A 19 -23.79 50.04 -4.12
CA SER A 19 -22.62 50.78 -3.65
C SER A 19 -21.61 49.81 -3.00
N ASN A 20 -20.57 49.49 -3.73
CA ASN A 20 -19.35 48.87 -3.20
C ASN A 20 -18.56 49.94 -2.42
N PRO A 21 -18.00 49.65 -1.24
CA PRO A 21 -17.05 50.51 -0.58
C PRO A 21 -15.66 50.45 -1.28
N PRO A 22 -14.88 51.54 -1.28
CA PRO A 22 -13.61 51.56 -1.97
C PRO A 22 -12.51 50.84 -1.18
N LEU A 23 -11.62 50.17 -1.91
CA LEU A 23 -10.39 49.55 -1.42
C LEU A 23 -9.41 50.56 -0.86
N PRO A 24 -8.65 50.24 0.20
CA PRO A 24 -7.61 51.18 0.72
C PRO A 24 -6.41 51.25 -0.24
N PRO A 25 -5.68 52.38 -0.23
CA PRO A 25 -4.60 52.65 -1.18
C PRO A 25 -3.34 51.81 -0.88
N ILE A 26 -2.71 51.38 -1.97
CA ILE A 26 -1.42 50.67 -2.00
C ILE A 26 -0.29 51.63 -1.60
N PRO A 27 0.62 51.27 -0.68
CA PRO A 27 1.79 52.12 -0.40
C PRO A 27 2.82 52.05 -1.54
N PRO A 28 3.60 53.12 -1.77
CA PRO A 28 4.50 53.22 -2.91
C PRO A 28 5.76 52.36 -2.75
N ALA A 29 6.20 51.81 -3.88
CA ALA A 29 7.38 50.98 -4.01
C ALA A 29 8.67 51.74 -3.70
N ILE A 30 9.54 51.13 -2.89
CA ILE A 30 10.90 51.60 -2.62
C ILE A 30 11.82 51.15 -3.77
N PRO A 31 12.62 52.05 -4.39
CA PRO A 31 13.50 51.67 -5.48
C PRO A 31 14.75 50.94 -5.01
N LEU A 32 15.02 49.80 -5.64
CA LEU A 32 16.27 49.05 -5.52
C LEU A 32 17.40 49.77 -6.22
N LYS A 33 18.43 50.18 -5.46
CA LYS A 33 19.71 50.66 -5.99
C LYS A 33 20.53 49.52 -6.57
N ARG A 34 20.96 49.66 -7.82
CA ARG A 34 22.01 48.84 -8.45
C ARG A 34 23.37 49.28 -7.90
N PRO A 35 24.32 48.37 -7.69
CA PRO A 35 25.72 48.74 -7.51
C PRO A 35 26.42 48.92 -8.84
N THR A 36 27.06 50.06 -9.01
CA THR A 36 28.01 50.39 -10.07
C THR A 36 29.39 49.86 -9.74
N THR A 37 30.04 49.37 -10.77
CA THR A 37 31.45 48.98 -10.84
C THR A 37 32.41 50.17 -10.74
N ASP A 38 33.66 49.82 -10.36
CA ASP A 38 34.95 50.47 -10.52
C ASP A 38 35.51 51.18 -9.28
N GLU A 39 36.63 50.71 -8.84
CA GLU A 39 37.97 51.28 -8.97
C GLU A 39 39.02 50.61 -8.06
N THR A 40 40.01 50.12 -8.68
CA THR A 40 41.45 49.95 -8.51
C THR A 40 42.24 50.60 -7.35
N ILE A 41 43.32 49.84 -6.95
CA ILE A 41 44.65 50.26 -6.43
C ILE A 41 44.71 50.46 -4.90
N SER A 42 45.52 49.69 -4.16
CA SER A 42 46.99 49.71 -4.09
C SER A 42 47.52 48.82 -2.96
N GLN A 43 48.70 48.36 -3.18
CA GLN A 43 49.58 47.53 -2.35
C GLN A 43 49.97 48.16 -1.01
N SER A 44 50.19 47.38 0.02
CA SER A 44 51.39 47.47 0.86
C SER A 44 51.67 46.21 1.67
N HIS A 45 52.92 45.79 1.61
CA HIS A 45 53.56 44.70 2.29
C HIS A 45 53.57 44.85 3.81
N THR A 46 53.52 43.74 4.57
CA THR A 46 54.55 43.44 5.58
C THR A 46 54.49 41.98 5.98
N ASN A 47 55.66 41.36 6.00
CA ASN A 47 55.99 40.02 6.43
C ASN A 47 55.86 39.84 7.96
N SER A 48 55.45 38.65 8.39
CA SER A 48 56.11 37.96 9.48
C SER A 48 55.72 36.47 9.53
N SER A 49 56.71 35.63 9.55
CA SER A 49 56.80 34.20 9.56
C SER A 49 56.57 33.62 10.94
N SER A 50 55.91 32.48 11.01
CA SER A 50 56.33 31.27 11.73
C SER A 50 55.31 30.13 11.66
N PRO A 51 55.68 28.85 11.84
CA PRO A 51 55.15 27.70 11.14
C PRO A 51 54.09 26.94 11.92
N VAL A 52 53.14 26.39 11.17
CA VAL A 52 52.11 25.47 11.69
C VAL A 52 52.35 24.08 11.09
N PRO A 53 52.25 23.01 11.86
CA PRO A 53 52.56 21.66 11.39
C PRO A 53 51.43 21.08 10.52
N ASP A 54 51.86 20.32 9.51
CA ASP A 54 51.06 19.61 8.52
C ASP A 54 50.01 18.66 9.12
N LYS A 55 48.77 18.79 8.63
CA LYS A 55 47.78 17.74 8.71
C LYS A 55 47.76 16.95 7.42
N PRO A 56 47.67 15.62 7.44
CA PRO A 56 47.73 14.79 6.24
C PRO A 56 46.46 14.90 5.40
N HIS A 57 46.65 15.06 4.11
CA HIS A 57 45.65 15.06 3.09
C HIS A 57 44.88 13.71 3.01
N LEU A 58 43.60 13.69 3.31
CA LEU A 58 42.65 12.66 2.92
C LEU A 58 42.16 12.98 1.49
N GLY A 59 42.98 12.72 0.52
CA GLY A 59 42.71 13.04 -0.88
C GLY A 59 43.24 12.01 -1.88
N LYS A 60 43.35 10.72 -1.50
CA LYS A 60 43.86 9.69 -2.41
C LYS A 60 43.24 8.30 -2.21
N PHE A 61 41.93 8.18 -2.13
CA PHE A 61 41.27 6.86 -2.12
C PHE A 61 40.14 6.69 -3.14
N VAL A 62 40.07 7.55 -4.15
CA VAL A 62 39.07 7.44 -5.26
C VAL A 62 39.71 7.18 -6.62
N GLN A 63 40.99 6.84 -6.71
CA GLN A 63 41.68 6.67 -8.00
C GLN A 63 42.33 5.31 -8.23
N SER A 64 41.91 4.24 -7.56
CA SER A 64 42.52 2.91 -7.81
C SER A 64 41.54 1.79 -8.23
N ILE A 65 40.39 2.11 -8.77
CA ILE A 65 39.49 1.12 -9.39
C ILE A 65 39.12 1.56 -10.82
N SER A 66 40.07 1.88 -11.63
CA SER A 66 39.83 2.10 -13.06
C SER A 66 41.05 1.82 -13.94
N THR A 67 41.81 0.78 -13.67
CA THR A 67 42.76 0.25 -14.65
C THR A 67 42.91 -1.24 -14.41
N ASN A 68 42.11 -2.04 -15.07
CA ASN A 68 42.38 -3.39 -15.50
C ASN A 68 41.26 -3.92 -16.37
N GLU A 69 41.16 -3.37 -17.57
CA GLU A 69 40.52 -4.02 -18.72
C GLU A 69 41.41 -3.77 -19.91
N SER A 70 42.27 -4.71 -20.17
CA SER A 70 42.75 -5.08 -21.52
C SER A 70 43.77 -6.18 -21.37
N ILE A 71 43.58 -7.24 -22.08
CA ILE A 71 44.41 -8.40 -22.47
C ILE A 71 43.61 -9.66 -22.08
N SER A 72 43.25 -10.51 -22.95
CA SER A 72 43.44 -10.91 -24.31
C SER A 72 42.54 -12.12 -24.60
N LYS A 73 42.02 -12.14 -25.81
CA LYS A 73 41.42 -13.34 -26.41
C LYS A 73 42.50 -14.38 -26.58
N THR A 74 42.31 -15.63 -26.19
CA THR A 74 42.82 -16.81 -26.93
C THR A 74 41.98 -18.05 -26.61
N ASN A 75 41.58 -18.70 -27.64
CA ASN A 75 40.90 -19.99 -27.71
C ASN A 75 41.72 -21.10 -27.10
N PHE A 76 41.11 -22.08 -26.47
CA PHE A 76 41.49 -23.47 -26.60
C PHE A 76 40.29 -24.41 -26.42
N ILE A 77 40.04 -25.17 -27.45
CA ILE A 77 39.21 -26.36 -27.54
C ILE A 77 40.02 -27.54 -26.97
N HIS A 78 39.47 -28.30 -26.06
CA HIS A 78 39.80 -29.74 -25.98
C HIS A 78 38.63 -30.53 -25.36
N THR A 79 38.12 -31.40 -26.21
CA THR A 79 37.35 -32.61 -25.92
C THR A 79 38.12 -33.62 -25.11
N HIS A 80 37.45 -34.24 -24.10
CA HIS A 80 37.63 -35.65 -23.79
C HIS A 80 36.39 -36.23 -23.08
N THR A 81 35.78 -37.18 -23.74
CA THR A 81 34.90 -38.25 -23.25
C THR A 81 35.66 -39.17 -22.28
N ILE A 82 34.93 -39.80 -21.35
CA ILE A 82 34.90 -41.24 -21.05
C ILE A 82 34.35 -41.52 -19.64
N ASN A 83 33.29 -42.31 -19.64
CA ASN A 83 32.84 -43.47 -18.87
C ASN A 83 32.31 -43.38 -17.42
N GLU A 84 31.21 -44.09 -17.42
CA GLU A 84 30.48 -44.72 -16.35
C GLU A 84 31.33 -45.54 -15.34
N SER A 85 30.86 -45.58 -14.09
CA SER A 85 30.52 -46.85 -13.37
C SER A 85 30.08 -46.59 -11.90
N ASP A 86 28.89 -47.12 -11.59
CA ASP A 86 28.49 -47.81 -10.40
C ASP A 86 29.11 -47.49 -9.02
N HIS A 87 28.22 -47.12 -8.08
CA HIS A 87 27.96 -47.87 -6.87
C HIS A 87 26.88 -47.24 -5.95
N GLN A 88 25.78 -47.97 -5.77
CA GLN A 88 24.95 -47.90 -4.56
C GLN A 88 25.46 -48.97 -3.55
N PRO A 89 24.81 -49.14 -2.38
CA PRO A 89 24.25 -48.27 -1.32
C PRO A 89 24.67 -48.71 0.09
N THR A 90 24.28 -47.98 1.15
CA THR A 90 23.94 -48.55 2.50
C THR A 90 23.37 -47.39 3.33
N SER A 91 22.15 -47.41 3.77
CA SER A 91 21.37 -48.02 4.83
C SER A 91 21.76 -47.61 6.25
N MET A 92 20.80 -47.08 6.97
CA MET A 92 20.26 -47.46 8.29
C MET A 92 19.62 -46.23 8.98
N ASN A 93 18.39 -46.33 9.30
CA ASN A 93 17.49 -46.92 10.30
C ASN A 93 17.00 -45.88 11.31
N ARG A 94 15.70 -45.78 11.33
CA ARG A 94 14.62 -46.27 12.21
C ARG A 94 14.36 -45.46 13.47
N LEU A 95 13.09 -45.05 13.61
CA LEU A 95 11.99 -45.55 14.47
C LEU A 95 10.82 -44.59 14.27
N GLY A 96 9.61 -44.88 13.95
CA GLY A 96 8.79 -46.09 14.03
C GLY A 96 7.83 -46.04 15.22
N THR A 97 6.57 -45.67 15.02
CA THR A 97 5.44 -46.37 15.66
C THR A 97 4.14 -46.08 14.92
N ALA A 98 3.55 -47.18 14.52
CA ALA A 98 2.26 -47.33 13.88
C ALA A 98 1.13 -47.44 14.91
N LEU A 99 -0.08 -47.05 14.52
CA LEU A 99 -1.30 -47.71 14.99
C LEU A 99 -2.28 -47.87 13.85
N ARG A 100 -2.58 -49.15 13.64
CA ARG A 100 -3.57 -49.68 12.70
C ARG A 100 -4.99 -49.50 13.26
N HIS A 101 -5.96 -49.34 12.38
CA HIS A 101 -7.24 -50.03 12.52
C HIS A 101 -7.81 -50.47 11.16
N ASN A 102 -8.19 -51.74 11.11
CA ASN A 102 -8.80 -52.46 10.02
C ASN A 102 -10.33 -52.48 10.17
N PRO A 103 -11.07 -52.94 9.16
CA PRO A 103 -12.44 -52.59 8.87
C PRO A 103 -13.47 -53.62 9.32
N CYS A 104 -14.74 -53.27 9.31
CA CYS A 104 -15.83 -54.22 9.31
C CYS A 104 -16.95 -53.86 8.33
N ASN A 105 -17.31 -54.83 7.55
CA ASN A 105 -18.43 -54.95 6.61
C ASN A 105 -19.80 -54.86 7.31
N ASN A 106 -20.86 -54.41 6.68
CA ASN A 106 -21.87 -55.21 5.97
C ASN A 106 -23.15 -54.39 5.64
N ASN A 107 -23.52 -54.48 4.38
CA ASN A 107 -24.83 -54.82 3.76
C ASN A 107 -26.11 -54.02 4.05
N GLU A 108 -26.62 -53.51 2.88
CA GLU A 108 -28.02 -53.65 2.37
C GLU A 108 -29.08 -52.70 2.96
N THR A 109 -29.70 -51.89 2.19
CA THR A 109 -30.77 -52.01 1.22
C THR A 109 -31.22 -50.62 0.75
N GLY A 110 -31.65 -50.59 -0.51
CA GLY A 110 -31.92 -49.33 -1.23
C GLY A 110 -33.11 -48.50 -0.76
N SER A 111 -32.97 -47.27 -1.00
CA SER A 111 -34.06 -46.30 -1.31
C SER A 111 -33.46 -45.05 -2.01
N THR A 112 -34.12 -44.67 -3.08
CA THR A 112 -33.84 -43.53 -3.94
C THR A 112 -33.52 -42.24 -3.22
N PRO A 113 -32.46 -41.50 -3.61
CA PRO A 113 -32.18 -40.19 -3.03
C PRO A 113 -32.97 -39.10 -3.72
N THR A 114 -33.85 -38.46 -3.02
CA THR A 114 -34.35 -37.12 -3.35
C THR A 114 -33.21 -36.12 -3.14
N ASN A 115 -32.86 -35.42 -4.23
CA ASN A 115 -31.88 -34.31 -4.21
C ASN A 115 -32.36 -33.19 -3.28
N GLN A 116 -31.82 -33.12 -2.09
CA GLN A 116 -31.76 -31.90 -1.28
C GLN A 116 -30.31 -31.37 -1.33
N HIS A 117 -30.07 -30.34 -2.14
CA HIS A 117 -28.88 -29.52 -2.03
C HIS A 117 -28.96 -28.70 -0.75
N GLY A 118 -28.52 -29.27 0.34
CA GLY A 118 -28.19 -28.55 1.55
C GLY A 118 -26.87 -27.78 1.34
N THR A 119 -26.93 -26.46 1.40
CA THR A 119 -25.74 -25.62 1.62
C THR A 119 -24.99 -26.14 2.84
N PRO A 120 -23.66 -26.34 2.78
CA PRO A 120 -22.90 -26.77 3.96
C PRO A 120 -23.08 -25.69 5.05
N PRO A 121 -23.33 -26.10 6.31
CA PRO A 121 -23.45 -25.15 7.40
C PRO A 121 -22.13 -24.40 7.52
N SER A 122 -22.18 -23.07 7.42
CA SER A 122 -21.09 -22.20 7.78
C SER A 122 -20.72 -22.50 9.24
N THR A 123 -19.56 -23.08 9.47
CA THR A 123 -19.03 -23.26 10.83
C THR A 123 -18.98 -21.89 11.49
N PRO A 124 -19.68 -21.69 12.61
CA PRO A 124 -19.64 -20.39 13.32
C PRO A 124 -18.19 -20.12 13.69
N ILE A 125 -17.67 -18.97 13.33
CA ILE A 125 -16.35 -18.52 13.80
C ILE A 125 -16.44 -18.54 15.33
N ALA A 126 -15.59 -19.34 15.96
CA ALA A 126 -15.54 -19.43 17.41
C ALA A 126 -15.32 -18.00 17.95
N ASN A 127 -16.21 -17.53 18.80
CA ASN A 127 -16.09 -16.22 19.41
C ASN A 127 -14.75 -16.16 20.17
N ILE A 128 -13.80 -15.35 19.67
CA ILE A 128 -12.49 -15.19 20.28
C ILE A 128 -12.54 -14.44 21.62
N TRP A 129 -13.63 -13.71 21.87
CA TRP A 129 -13.85 -12.95 23.10
C TRP A 129 -14.65 -13.78 24.11
N PRO A 130 -14.31 -13.69 25.41
CA PRO A 130 -15.10 -14.36 26.43
C PRO A 130 -16.47 -13.67 26.61
N ASN A 131 -17.49 -14.43 26.99
CA ASN A 131 -18.85 -13.90 27.16
C ASN A 131 -18.93 -12.75 28.19
N ASN A 132 -18.02 -12.73 29.17
CA ASN A 132 -17.93 -11.67 30.18
C ASN A 132 -16.87 -10.61 29.85
N SER A 133 -16.56 -10.40 28.57
CA SER A 133 -15.49 -9.52 28.10
C SER A 133 -15.62 -8.09 28.63
N LEU A 134 -16.82 -7.49 28.65
CA LEU A 134 -17.02 -6.14 29.21
C LEU A 134 -16.67 -6.06 30.68
N ALA A 135 -17.08 -7.06 31.48
CA ALA A 135 -16.73 -7.11 32.90
C ALA A 135 -15.20 -7.25 33.09
N LEU A 136 -14.51 -8.00 32.22
CA LEU A 136 -13.06 -8.11 32.25
C LEU A 136 -12.40 -6.77 31.83
N ILE A 137 -12.93 -6.10 30.84
CA ILE A 137 -12.43 -4.77 30.40
C ILE A 137 -12.62 -3.77 31.52
N HIS A 138 -13.81 -3.69 32.11
CA HIS A 138 -14.12 -2.81 33.26
C HIS A 138 -13.14 -3.10 34.41
N LYS A 139 -12.98 -4.37 34.79
CA LYS A 139 -12.02 -4.77 35.82
C LYS A 139 -10.60 -4.31 35.48
N LEU A 140 -10.14 -4.47 34.22
CA LEU A 140 -8.81 -4.05 33.79
C LEU A 140 -8.67 -2.53 33.92
N VAL A 141 -9.62 -1.75 33.42
CA VAL A 141 -9.55 -0.28 33.43
C VAL A 141 -9.56 0.29 34.83
N THR A 142 -10.37 -0.28 35.73
CA THR A 142 -10.48 0.16 37.13
C THR A 142 -9.42 -0.42 38.07
N MET A 143 -8.74 -1.50 37.65
CA MET A 143 -7.72 -2.15 38.46
C MET A 143 -6.52 -1.20 38.69
N PRO A 144 -6.04 -1.05 39.94
CA PRO A 144 -4.86 -0.26 40.23
C PRO A 144 -3.63 -0.81 39.46
N SER A 145 -2.69 0.06 39.18
CA SER A 145 -1.42 -0.33 38.63
C SER A 145 -0.63 -1.16 39.60
N ARG A 146 0.12 -2.15 39.10
CA ARG A 146 1.15 -2.81 39.92
C ARG A 146 2.21 -1.79 40.27
N GLU A 147 2.73 -1.89 41.49
CA GLU A 147 3.87 -1.08 41.91
C GLU A 147 5.08 -1.39 41.04
N ILE A 148 5.75 -0.35 40.58
CA ILE A 148 6.99 -0.43 39.78
C ILE A 148 8.13 0.06 40.67
N THR A 149 9.12 -0.78 40.84
CA THR A 149 10.30 -0.47 41.67
C THR A 149 11.30 0.39 40.90
N THR A 150 12.17 1.04 41.65
CA THR A 150 13.37 1.70 41.10
C THR A 150 14.31 0.66 40.48
N SER A 151 15.08 1.08 39.50
CA SER A 151 16.12 0.26 38.89
C SER A 151 17.44 0.45 39.61
N ASN A 152 18.29 -0.58 39.58
CA ASN A 152 19.69 -0.46 39.99
C ASN A 152 20.57 0.28 38.99
N PHE A 153 20.09 0.44 37.73
CA PHE A 153 20.70 1.31 36.75
C PHE A 153 20.34 2.77 37.03
N ILE A 154 21.28 3.69 36.78
CA ILE A 154 21.06 5.13 36.85
C ILE A 154 20.81 5.66 35.45
N PHE A 155 19.67 6.33 35.28
CA PHE A 155 19.20 6.86 33.98
C PHE A 155 19.44 8.37 33.88
N GLU A 156 20.71 8.74 33.92
CA GLU A 156 21.18 10.11 33.65
C GLU A 156 22.22 10.09 32.53
N PRO A 157 22.18 11.06 31.59
CA PRO A 157 23.13 11.13 30.49
C PRO A 157 24.50 11.70 30.94
N THR A 158 25.03 11.18 32.03
CA THR A 158 26.29 11.64 32.68
C THR A 158 27.33 10.52 32.74
N THR A 159 28.59 10.91 32.73
CA THR A 159 29.71 9.96 32.88
C THR A 159 29.65 9.28 34.26
N VAL A 160 29.12 9.94 35.27
CA VAL A 160 28.98 9.35 36.63
C VAL A 160 27.98 8.19 36.59
N ALA A 161 26.80 8.42 36.03
CA ALA A 161 25.79 7.38 35.86
C ALA A 161 26.30 6.23 34.99
N ALA A 162 26.96 6.53 33.87
CA ALA A 162 27.55 5.53 32.99
C ALA A 162 28.60 4.66 33.72
N ASN A 163 29.45 5.26 34.50
CA ASN A 163 30.44 4.53 35.31
C ASN A 163 29.79 3.66 36.40
N HIS A 164 28.69 4.14 37.00
CA HIS A 164 27.91 3.35 37.94
C HIS A 164 27.30 2.12 37.23
N ASN A 165 26.67 2.33 36.12
CA ASN A 165 26.03 1.27 35.31
C ASN A 165 27.07 0.24 34.82
N SER A 166 28.23 0.71 34.41
CA SER A 166 29.33 -0.20 34.02
C SER A 166 29.84 -1.03 35.20
N ARG A 167 29.95 -0.46 36.42
CA ARG A 167 30.31 -1.23 37.60
C ARG A 167 29.24 -2.26 37.97
N TYR A 168 27.97 -1.88 37.82
CA TYR A 168 26.86 -2.80 38.06
C TYR A 168 26.88 -3.93 37.03
N LEU A 169 27.08 -3.67 35.74
CA LEU A 169 27.23 -4.70 34.72
C LEU A 169 28.45 -5.61 34.95
N ARG A 170 29.54 -5.05 35.46
CA ARG A 170 30.73 -5.83 35.78
C ARG A 170 30.48 -6.90 36.85
N SER A 171 29.57 -6.66 37.83
CA SER A 171 29.19 -7.68 38.84
C SER A 171 28.46 -8.88 38.20
N PHE A 172 28.01 -8.76 36.96
CA PHE A 172 27.40 -9.81 36.12
C PHE A 172 28.30 -10.20 34.93
N GLU A 173 29.60 -9.87 34.97
CA GLU A 173 30.57 -10.14 33.89
C GLU A 173 30.14 -9.52 32.54
N PHE A 174 29.43 -8.41 32.55
CA PHE A 174 28.81 -7.73 31.40
C PHE A 174 27.74 -8.54 30.69
N ASP A 175 27.17 -9.54 31.34
CA ASP A 175 25.99 -10.27 30.85
C ASP A 175 24.72 -9.44 31.14
N ILE A 176 24.25 -8.73 30.11
CA ILE A 176 23.05 -7.90 30.19
C ILE A 176 21.81 -8.71 30.57
N SER A 177 21.74 -9.98 30.12
CA SER A 177 20.61 -10.85 30.46
C SER A 177 20.47 -11.07 31.94
N LYS A 178 21.59 -11.39 32.58
CA LYS A 178 21.63 -11.60 34.03
C LYS A 178 21.31 -10.31 34.80
N ALA A 179 21.90 -9.19 34.37
CA ALA A 179 21.66 -7.91 35.02
C ALA A 179 20.16 -7.50 34.92
N LEU A 180 19.53 -7.60 33.74
CA LEU A 180 18.12 -7.27 33.54
C LEU A 180 17.17 -8.27 34.22
N ALA A 181 17.56 -9.51 34.44
CA ALA A 181 16.76 -10.49 35.18
C ALA A 181 16.53 -10.09 36.65
N THR A 182 17.45 -9.32 37.25
CA THR A 182 17.28 -8.78 38.59
C THR A 182 16.31 -7.60 38.67
N GLU A 183 15.98 -7.03 37.52
CA GLU A 183 15.12 -5.84 37.37
C GLU A 183 13.63 -6.19 37.08
N SER A 184 13.18 -7.41 37.40
CA SER A 184 11.87 -7.95 36.98
C SER A 184 10.64 -7.16 37.45
N SER A 185 10.79 -6.33 38.47
CA SER A 185 9.73 -5.44 39.01
C SER A 185 9.95 -3.97 38.68
N SER A 186 11.02 -3.61 37.97
CA SER A 186 11.33 -2.22 37.62
C SER A 186 10.70 -1.80 36.29
N PHE A 187 10.78 -0.52 35.97
CA PHE A 187 10.35 0.02 34.68
C PHE A 187 11.20 -0.45 33.50
N THR A 188 12.36 -1.05 33.76
CA THR A 188 13.22 -1.68 32.73
C THR A 188 12.75 -3.07 32.33
N ALA A 189 11.86 -3.68 33.12
CA ALA A 189 11.32 -5.01 32.84
C ALA A 189 10.43 -4.99 31.58
N PRO A 190 10.51 -6.02 30.73
CA PRO A 190 9.63 -6.17 29.59
C PRO A 190 8.16 -6.03 29.98
N GLY A 191 7.40 -5.31 29.15
CA GLY A 191 5.95 -5.10 29.37
C GLY A 191 5.58 -4.11 30.47
N SER A 192 6.53 -3.40 31.14
CA SER A 192 6.24 -2.43 32.21
C SER A 192 5.34 -1.26 31.79
N GLU A 193 5.20 -0.97 30.50
CA GLU A 193 4.24 0.03 29.97
C GLU A 193 2.79 -0.49 29.89
N PHE A 194 2.60 -1.79 29.89
CA PHE A 194 1.34 -2.48 29.73
C PHE A 194 0.88 -3.10 31.06
N ARG A 195 -0.39 -3.48 31.10
CA ARG A 195 -0.86 -4.37 32.17
C ARG A 195 -0.12 -5.69 32.08
N HIS A 196 0.09 -6.32 33.22
CA HIS A 196 0.82 -7.58 33.25
C HIS A 196 0.08 -8.62 32.37
N TRP A 197 0.82 -9.43 31.65
CA TRP A 197 0.22 -10.42 30.76
C TRP A 197 -0.74 -11.39 31.45
N SER A 198 -0.56 -11.70 32.75
CA SER A 198 -1.48 -12.56 33.51
C SER A 198 -2.85 -11.91 33.71
N ASP A 199 -2.91 -10.58 33.79
CA ASP A 199 -4.15 -9.83 34.00
C ASP A 199 -4.92 -9.71 32.67
N LEU A 200 -4.18 -9.62 31.55
CA LEU A 200 -4.74 -9.63 30.20
C LEU A 200 -5.17 -11.02 29.71
N HIS A 201 -4.60 -12.08 30.27
CA HIS A 201 -4.84 -13.46 29.83
C HIS A 201 -6.33 -13.87 29.82
N PRO A 202 -7.16 -13.57 30.84
CA PRO A 202 -8.57 -13.94 30.82
C PRO A 202 -9.33 -13.36 29.62
N LEU A 203 -8.99 -12.13 29.21
CA LEU A 203 -9.60 -11.42 28.08
C LEU A 203 -9.06 -11.93 26.74
N LEU A 204 -7.72 -12.10 26.61
CA LEU A 204 -7.05 -12.26 25.32
C LEU A 204 -6.61 -13.71 25.00
N ARG A 205 -6.78 -14.67 25.90
CA ARG A 205 -6.25 -16.05 25.74
C ARG A 205 -6.63 -16.76 24.46
N ARG A 206 -7.77 -16.41 23.85
CA ARG A 206 -8.27 -17.00 22.60
C ARG A 206 -7.94 -16.12 21.39
N HIS A 207 -7.37 -14.94 21.60
CA HIS A 207 -7.00 -14.05 20.50
C HIS A 207 -5.82 -14.67 19.71
N PRO A 208 -5.86 -14.68 18.36
CA PRO A 208 -4.83 -15.32 17.53
C PRO A 208 -3.42 -14.82 17.82
N LEU A 209 -3.27 -13.53 18.13
CA LEU A 209 -1.98 -12.92 18.41
C LEU A 209 -1.53 -13.06 19.87
N TRP A 210 -2.34 -13.68 20.74
CA TRP A 210 -2.06 -13.73 22.18
C TRP A 210 -0.71 -14.35 22.54
N SER A 211 -0.37 -15.47 21.92
CA SER A 211 0.90 -16.14 22.22
C SER A 211 2.09 -15.21 22.02
N ARG A 212 2.12 -14.50 20.88
CA ARG A 212 3.21 -13.58 20.53
C ARG A 212 3.15 -12.31 21.39
N LEU A 213 1.97 -11.74 21.62
CA LEU A 213 1.78 -10.61 22.52
C LEU A 213 2.27 -10.94 23.93
N LYS A 214 1.89 -12.11 24.48
CA LYS A 214 2.40 -12.56 25.77
C LYS A 214 3.93 -12.61 25.82
N THR A 215 4.57 -13.14 24.78
CA THR A 215 6.03 -13.16 24.66
C THR A 215 6.60 -11.75 24.66
N HIS A 216 6.05 -10.81 23.89
CA HIS A 216 6.51 -9.41 23.88
C HIS A 216 6.40 -8.75 25.24
N LEU A 217 5.31 -9.01 25.98
CA LEU A 217 5.08 -8.45 27.31
C LEU A 217 5.95 -9.11 28.40
N SER A 218 6.41 -10.35 28.20
CA SER A 218 7.20 -11.08 29.19
C SER A 218 8.71 -11.04 28.95
N THR A 219 9.17 -10.96 27.71
CA THR A 219 10.60 -11.05 27.36
C THR A 219 11.09 -9.94 26.42
N GLY A 220 10.19 -9.13 25.88
CA GLY A 220 10.50 -8.13 24.86
C GLY A 220 10.57 -8.70 23.44
N ILE A 221 10.75 -7.82 22.45
CA ILE A 221 10.85 -8.16 21.03
C ILE A 221 12.24 -8.72 20.72
N LYS A 222 12.30 -9.94 20.22
CA LYS A 222 13.51 -10.56 19.71
C LYS A 222 13.55 -10.53 18.19
N PHE A 223 14.55 -9.87 17.61
CA PHE A 223 14.75 -9.90 16.16
C PHE A 223 15.27 -11.26 15.74
N PRO A 224 14.65 -11.90 14.74
CA PRO A 224 15.16 -13.15 14.17
C PRO A 224 16.36 -12.83 13.27
N LEU A 225 17.57 -12.94 13.81
CA LEU A 225 18.81 -12.55 13.12
C LEU A 225 19.67 -13.75 12.76
N LEU A 226 20.17 -13.79 11.54
CA LEU A 226 21.26 -14.71 11.17
C LEU A 226 22.46 -14.47 12.10
N PRO A 227 23.06 -15.56 12.64
CA PRO A 227 24.15 -15.44 13.57
C PRO A 227 25.43 -14.93 12.91
N LEU A 228 26.24 -14.18 13.67
CA LEU A 228 27.59 -13.82 13.32
C LEU A 228 28.57 -14.48 14.30
N SER A 229 29.77 -14.83 13.82
CA SER A 229 30.85 -15.31 14.73
C SER A 229 31.21 -14.20 15.71
N HIS A 230 31.63 -14.59 16.89
CA HIS A 230 32.04 -13.63 17.93
C HIS A 230 33.21 -12.73 17.46
N SER A 231 34.17 -13.29 16.74
CA SER A 231 35.31 -12.55 16.18
C SER A 231 34.87 -11.54 15.13
N THR A 232 34.04 -11.96 14.16
CA THR A 232 33.53 -11.06 13.14
C THR A 232 32.74 -9.90 13.74
N ARG A 233 31.83 -10.19 14.67
CA ARG A 233 31.01 -9.17 15.33
C ARG A 233 31.84 -8.15 16.11
N ARG A 234 32.94 -8.61 16.76
CA ARG A 234 33.85 -7.70 17.47
C ARG A 234 34.57 -6.74 16.52
N LEU A 235 34.97 -7.20 15.34
CA LEU A 235 35.54 -6.35 14.30
C LEU A 235 34.51 -5.37 13.73
N ASP A 236 33.31 -5.85 13.44
CA ASP A 236 32.18 -4.99 13.00
C ASP A 236 31.90 -3.88 14.03
N LEU A 237 31.91 -4.21 15.31
CA LEU A 237 31.73 -3.22 16.38
C LEU A 237 32.82 -2.14 16.33
N HIS A 238 34.09 -2.51 16.14
CA HIS A 238 35.18 -1.52 16.01
C HIS A 238 34.93 -0.59 14.81
N THR A 239 34.57 -1.16 13.64
CA THR A 239 34.25 -0.37 12.45
C THR A 239 33.13 0.65 12.72
N ALA A 240 32.05 0.23 13.41
CA ALA A 240 30.94 1.12 13.75
C ALA A 240 31.35 2.22 14.75
N LEU A 241 32.20 1.89 15.74
CA LEU A 241 32.73 2.86 16.70
C LEU A 241 33.64 3.91 16.05
N ASP A 242 34.45 3.50 15.05
CA ASP A 242 35.36 4.38 14.31
C ASP A 242 34.58 5.28 13.34
N PHE A 243 33.48 4.77 12.71
CA PHE A 243 32.62 5.57 11.85
C PHE A 243 31.86 6.65 12.63
N GLY A 244 31.39 6.35 13.85
CA GLY A 244 30.58 7.25 14.66
C GLY A 244 29.15 7.41 14.13
N ASN A 245 28.72 8.66 13.89
CA ASN A 245 27.37 8.98 13.45
C ASN A 245 27.35 9.67 12.06
N HIS A 246 26.19 9.69 11.41
CA HIS A 246 26.00 10.41 10.15
C HIS A 246 26.00 11.94 10.35
N LYS A 247 26.37 12.67 9.30
CA LYS A 247 26.41 14.17 9.28
C LYS A 247 25.08 14.84 9.62
N GLY A 248 23.95 14.14 9.56
CA GLY A 248 22.65 14.65 10.01
C GLY A 248 22.64 14.95 11.51
N VAL A 249 23.41 14.21 12.31
CA VAL A 249 23.59 14.47 13.75
C VAL A 249 24.31 15.80 13.95
N ASP A 250 25.38 16.05 13.18
CA ASP A 250 26.16 17.29 13.27
C ASP A 250 25.35 18.51 12.83
N LYS A 251 24.37 18.33 11.93
CA LYS A 251 23.46 19.41 11.48
C LYS A 251 22.48 19.85 12.57
N PHE A 252 22.09 18.92 13.47
CA PHE A 252 21.08 19.16 14.51
C PHE A 252 21.58 18.75 15.91
N PRO A 253 22.70 19.25 16.39
CA PRO A 253 23.32 18.78 17.64
C PRO A 253 22.40 19.00 18.86
N THR A 254 21.77 20.14 18.98
CA THR A 254 20.86 20.46 20.10
C THR A 254 19.65 19.51 20.16
N PHE A 255 19.11 19.15 18.99
CA PHE A 255 18.03 18.17 18.93
C PHE A 255 18.52 16.77 19.34
N TYR A 256 19.69 16.37 18.84
CA TYR A 256 20.28 15.08 19.15
C TYR A 256 20.62 14.95 20.63
N ASP A 257 21.18 16.00 21.25
CA ASP A 257 21.45 16.06 22.70
C ASP A 257 20.17 15.95 23.51
N LYS A 258 19.16 16.75 23.17
CA LYS A 258 17.85 16.69 23.83
C LYS A 258 17.20 15.33 23.73
N LEU A 259 17.26 14.69 22.55
CA LEU A 259 16.66 13.36 22.33
C LEU A 259 17.32 12.30 23.20
N ASN A 260 18.68 12.18 23.13
CA ASN A 260 19.40 11.16 23.89
C ASN A 260 19.28 11.38 25.40
N SER A 261 19.35 12.65 25.84
CA SER A 261 19.09 13.00 27.23
C SER A 261 17.70 12.58 27.67
N THR A 262 16.68 12.85 26.84
CA THR A 262 15.30 12.46 27.13
C THR A 262 15.12 10.93 27.09
N ASP A 263 15.73 10.23 26.15
CA ASP A 263 15.63 8.76 26.07
C ASP A 263 16.30 8.08 27.27
N VAL A 264 17.43 8.62 27.75
CA VAL A 264 18.08 8.14 28.97
C VAL A 264 17.21 8.45 30.20
N THR A 265 16.80 9.71 30.41
CA THR A 265 16.03 10.12 31.60
C THR A 265 14.65 9.44 31.68
N ASN A 266 14.06 9.06 30.56
CA ASN A 266 12.82 8.28 30.53
C ASN A 266 13.05 6.75 30.71
N GLY A 267 14.28 6.30 30.95
CA GLY A 267 14.59 4.88 31.12
C GLY A 267 14.48 4.05 29.84
N PHE A 268 14.61 4.69 28.66
CA PHE A 268 14.54 3.99 27.37
C PHE A 268 15.89 3.46 26.90
N SER A 269 16.99 3.97 27.46
CA SER A 269 18.36 3.52 27.15
C SER A 269 19.25 3.55 28.37
N ILE A 270 20.08 2.52 28.56
CA ILE A 270 21.07 2.45 29.63
C ILE A 270 22.36 3.09 29.13
N PRO A 271 22.85 4.18 29.75
CA PRO A 271 24.16 4.75 29.43
C PRO A 271 25.28 3.96 30.07
N ILE A 272 26.34 3.69 29.31
CA ILE A 272 27.61 3.13 29.78
C ILE A 272 28.77 3.89 29.14
N PRO A 273 30.01 3.85 29.66
CA PRO A 273 31.15 4.40 28.95
C PRO A 273 31.35 3.75 27.58
N LYS A 274 31.61 4.54 26.53
CA LYS A 274 31.77 4.06 25.16
C LYS A 274 32.71 2.85 25.03
N GLN A 275 33.84 2.87 25.76
CA GLN A 275 34.84 1.77 25.73
C GLN A 275 34.30 0.45 26.32
N ASP A 276 33.34 0.50 27.23
CA ASP A 276 32.86 -0.69 27.93
C ASP A 276 31.86 -1.52 27.09
N ILE A 277 31.35 -0.97 25.98
CA ILE A 277 30.53 -1.74 25.00
C ILE A 277 31.30 -2.94 24.42
N LEU A 278 32.63 -2.81 24.30
CA LEU A 278 33.55 -3.87 23.83
C LEU A 278 33.59 -5.09 24.77
N ARG A 279 33.14 -4.92 26.01
CA ARG A 279 33.11 -6.00 27.03
C ARG A 279 31.78 -6.76 27.00
N ILE A 280 30.75 -6.22 26.39
CA ILE A 280 29.42 -6.85 26.34
C ILE A 280 29.44 -7.94 25.27
N PRO A 281 29.22 -9.21 25.62
CA PRO A 281 29.20 -10.29 24.66
C PRO A 281 28.06 -10.08 23.64
N GLY A 282 28.41 -10.03 22.38
CA GLY A 282 27.38 -9.89 21.33
C GLY A 282 26.99 -8.48 20.96
N ALA A 283 27.56 -7.45 21.58
CA ALA A 283 27.20 -6.05 21.27
C ALA A 283 27.62 -5.64 19.85
N LEU A 284 26.78 -4.75 19.27
CA LEU A 284 27.03 -3.95 18.08
C LEU A 284 26.62 -2.51 18.35
N ALA A 285 27.21 -1.57 17.61
CA ALA A 285 26.78 -0.17 17.58
C ALA A 285 26.29 0.19 16.19
N CYS A 286 25.24 1.00 16.11
CA CYS A 286 24.66 1.45 14.85
C CYS A 286 24.75 2.97 14.78
N PRO A 287 25.20 3.55 13.64
CA PRO A 287 25.24 5.00 13.46
C PRO A 287 23.84 5.61 13.57
N MET A 288 23.78 6.80 14.14
CA MET A 288 22.55 7.60 14.21
C MET A 288 22.50 8.61 13.07
N ASN A 289 21.30 8.90 12.60
CA ASN A 289 21.03 10.01 11.68
C ASN A 289 19.88 10.86 12.19
N VAL A 290 19.89 12.17 11.86
CA VAL A 290 18.77 13.08 12.14
C VAL A 290 18.23 13.60 10.81
N ILE A 291 16.92 13.49 10.64
CA ILE A 291 16.18 13.92 9.45
C ILE A 291 15.08 14.90 9.82
N GLU A 292 14.71 15.79 8.88
CA GLU A 292 13.58 16.71 9.02
C GLU A 292 12.33 16.10 8.40
N GLN A 293 11.19 16.25 9.06
CA GLN A 293 9.87 15.81 8.62
C GLN A 293 8.82 16.86 8.98
N LEU A 294 7.67 16.80 8.30
CA LEU A 294 6.50 17.57 8.69
C LEU A 294 5.67 16.81 9.73
N THR A 295 5.08 17.51 10.67
CA THR A 295 4.11 17.01 11.64
C THR A 295 2.98 18.01 11.83
N ILE A 296 1.90 17.57 12.50
CA ILE A 296 0.74 18.43 12.80
C ILE A 296 0.89 18.99 14.23
N SER A 297 0.63 20.29 14.39
CA SER A 297 0.52 20.98 15.69
C SER A 297 -0.77 20.58 16.41
N GLU A 298 -0.98 21.10 17.62
CA GLU A 298 -2.24 20.93 18.37
C GLU A 298 -3.42 21.67 17.69
N THR A 299 -3.11 22.70 16.91
CA THR A 299 -4.09 23.47 16.12
C THR A 299 -4.35 22.88 14.74
N GLY A 300 -3.70 21.75 14.39
CA GLY A 300 -3.84 21.14 13.08
C GLY A 300 -2.93 21.72 11.98
N GLU A 301 -2.04 22.65 12.32
CA GLU A 301 -1.09 23.25 11.37
C GLU A 301 0.14 22.37 11.15
N LEU A 302 0.69 22.41 9.93
CA LEU A 302 1.93 21.73 9.61
C LEU A 302 3.13 22.45 10.20
N MET A 303 4.01 21.71 10.86
CA MET A 303 5.25 22.24 11.43
C MET A 303 6.42 21.26 11.16
N ASP A 304 7.62 21.82 11.10
CA ASP A 304 8.85 21.04 10.97
C ASP A 304 9.13 20.27 12.26
N LYS A 305 9.55 19.03 12.10
CA LYS A 305 9.95 18.14 13.19
C LYS A 305 11.20 17.37 12.81
N GLN A 306 12.20 17.39 13.68
CA GLN A 306 13.36 16.52 13.54
C GLN A 306 13.03 15.12 14.06
N ARG A 307 13.57 14.09 13.41
CA ARG A 307 13.56 12.69 13.88
C ARG A 307 14.94 12.09 13.82
N ALA A 308 15.31 11.39 14.86
CA ALA A 308 16.50 10.56 14.84
C ALA A 308 16.14 9.11 14.48
N CYS A 309 16.97 8.51 13.65
CA CYS A 309 16.86 7.14 13.21
C CYS A 309 18.15 6.40 13.48
N HIS A 310 18.06 5.17 14.00
CA HIS A 310 19.18 4.25 14.03
C HIS A 310 19.39 3.68 12.63
N ASP A 311 20.61 3.77 12.09
CA ASP A 311 20.92 3.14 10.81
C ASP A 311 21.30 1.67 11.00
N LEU A 312 20.28 0.83 11.24
CA LEU A 312 20.46 -0.60 11.32
C LEU A 312 20.73 -1.26 9.96
N SER A 313 20.73 -0.49 8.88
CA SER A 313 21.12 -0.93 7.55
C SER A 313 22.57 -0.58 7.21
N PHE A 314 23.30 0.05 8.13
CA PHE A 314 24.70 0.39 7.96
C PHE A 314 25.53 -0.90 7.79
N PRO A 315 26.22 -1.08 6.64
CA PRO A 315 27.05 -2.26 6.40
C PRO A 315 28.33 -2.16 7.22
N MET A 316 28.54 -3.13 8.08
CA MET A 316 29.71 -3.22 8.95
C MET A 316 30.79 -4.09 8.31
N GLU A 317 32.03 -3.72 8.49
CA GLU A 317 33.16 -4.52 8.01
C GLU A 317 33.85 -5.21 9.19
N PRO A 318 34.38 -6.44 9.04
CA PRO A 318 34.55 -7.16 7.76
C PRO A 318 33.36 -8.00 7.32
N SER A 319 32.26 -8.08 8.06
CA SER A 319 31.13 -8.96 7.71
C SER A 319 30.41 -8.53 6.43
N ASN A 320 30.50 -7.25 6.07
CA ASN A 320 29.71 -6.61 5.00
C ASN A 320 28.21 -6.85 5.19
N THR A 321 27.75 -6.93 6.45
CA THR A 321 26.36 -7.12 6.85
C THR A 321 25.90 -5.98 7.76
N SER A 322 24.59 -5.82 7.87
CA SER A 322 23.96 -4.92 8.81
C SER A 322 22.97 -5.71 9.69
N VAL A 323 22.47 -5.10 10.76
CA VAL A 323 21.44 -5.74 11.58
C VAL A 323 20.22 -6.08 10.71
N ASN A 324 19.73 -5.14 9.88
CA ASN A 324 18.58 -5.35 9.01
C ASN A 324 18.81 -6.39 7.90
N SER A 325 20.04 -6.49 7.36
CA SER A 325 20.34 -7.47 6.32
C SER A 325 20.41 -8.91 6.83
N ARG A 326 20.54 -9.09 8.13
CA ARG A 326 20.55 -10.40 8.81
C ARG A 326 19.18 -10.88 9.27
N VAL A 327 18.15 -10.06 9.12
CA VAL A 327 16.79 -10.42 9.53
C VAL A 327 16.25 -11.57 8.68
N ILE A 328 15.78 -12.61 9.34
CA ILE A 328 15.09 -13.76 8.72
C ILE A 328 13.64 -13.34 8.53
N GLN A 329 13.30 -12.95 7.28
CA GLN A 329 11.99 -12.36 6.96
C GLN A 329 10.83 -13.32 7.20
N GLU A 330 11.06 -14.61 7.01
CA GLU A 330 10.06 -15.67 7.15
C GLU A 330 9.60 -15.88 8.60
N GLU A 331 10.40 -15.44 9.57
CA GLU A 331 10.07 -15.53 11.01
C GLU A 331 9.31 -14.30 11.53
N LEU A 332 9.22 -13.24 10.72
CA LEU A 332 8.49 -12.04 11.11
C LEU A 332 6.96 -12.26 11.01
N PRO A 333 6.18 -11.62 11.87
CA PRO A 333 4.74 -11.60 11.70
C PRO A 333 4.36 -10.89 10.39
N PRO A 334 3.26 -11.31 9.74
CA PRO A 334 2.80 -10.67 8.51
C PRO A 334 2.43 -9.21 8.78
N CYS A 335 2.89 -8.31 7.90
CA CYS A 335 2.54 -6.89 7.96
C CYS A 335 1.19 -6.64 7.25
N MET A 336 0.12 -6.50 8.02
CA MET A 336 -1.22 -6.25 7.48
C MET A 336 -1.53 -4.75 7.32
N PHE A 337 -0.80 -3.88 8.00
CA PHE A 337 -1.01 -2.43 7.98
C PHE A 337 -0.88 -1.81 6.57
N GLY A 338 -0.09 -2.40 5.68
CA GLY A 338 0.08 -1.91 4.29
C GLY A 338 -1.23 -1.82 3.49
N TYR A 339 -2.26 -2.56 3.89
CA TYR A 339 -3.57 -2.54 3.25
C TYR A 339 -4.62 -1.70 3.99
N CYS A 340 -4.26 -1.08 5.12
CA CYS A 340 -5.19 -0.32 5.96
C CYS A 340 -5.99 0.72 5.16
N LEU A 341 -5.31 1.57 4.36
CA LEU A 341 -5.99 2.59 3.56
C LEU A 341 -7.02 1.99 2.60
N LEU A 342 -6.67 0.90 1.91
CA LEU A 342 -7.57 0.24 0.97
C LEU A 342 -8.76 -0.42 1.70
N ARG A 343 -8.53 -1.04 2.87
CA ARG A 343 -9.61 -1.60 3.69
C ARG A 343 -10.58 -0.52 4.15
N ILE A 344 -10.07 0.63 4.63
CA ILE A 344 -10.86 1.80 5.03
C ILE A 344 -11.72 2.29 3.87
N ILE A 345 -11.12 2.51 2.69
CA ILE A 345 -11.82 3.00 1.50
C ILE A 345 -12.93 2.03 1.07
N HIS A 346 -12.67 0.73 1.10
CA HIS A 346 -13.67 -0.28 0.75
C HIS A 346 -14.78 -0.37 1.80
N TYR A 347 -14.46 -0.20 3.10
CA TYR A 347 -15.47 -0.18 4.15
C TYR A 347 -16.37 1.06 4.03
N ILE A 348 -15.80 2.24 3.73
CA ILE A 348 -16.57 3.44 3.40
C ILE A 348 -17.49 3.19 2.19
N ALA A 349 -16.99 2.50 1.15
CA ALA A 349 -17.80 2.18 -0.02
C ALA A 349 -18.95 1.22 0.30
N ALA A 350 -18.70 0.20 1.13
CA ALA A 350 -19.73 -0.72 1.58
C ALA A 350 -20.81 0.00 2.42
N LEU A 351 -20.40 0.88 3.32
CA LEU A 351 -21.33 1.71 4.11
C LEU A 351 -22.15 2.63 3.20
N ARG A 352 -21.51 3.34 2.24
CA ARG A 352 -22.22 4.24 1.31
C ARG A 352 -23.19 3.49 0.40
N LEU A 353 -22.85 2.26 0.02
CA LEU A 353 -23.75 1.41 -0.78
C LEU A 353 -25.00 1.01 0.02
N GLN A 354 -24.86 0.69 1.30
CA GLN A 354 -25.97 0.29 2.16
C GLN A 354 -26.76 1.50 2.71
N TYR A 355 -26.07 2.63 2.97
CA TYR A 355 -26.61 3.85 3.55
C TYR A 355 -26.30 5.07 2.67
N PRO A 356 -26.99 5.22 1.51
CA PRO A 356 -26.63 6.21 0.48
C PRO A 356 -26.66 7.67 0.96
N GLN A 357 -27.56 8.00 1.87
CA GLN A 357 -27.83 9.37 2.33
C GLN A 357 -27.42 9.63 3.79
N GLN A 358 -26.66 8.73 4.40
CA GLN A 358 -26.26 8.89 5.80
C GLN A 358 -24.79 9.35 5.89
N PRO A 359 -24.47 10.34 6.75
CA PRO A 359 -23.08 10.75 6.96
C PRO A 359 -22.23 9.59 7.49
N ILE A 360 -21.04 9.43 6.92
CA ILE A 360 -20.02 8.47 7.35
C ILE A 360 -18.88 9.26 7.94
N LEU A 361 -18.53 9.00 9.19
CA LEU A 361 -17.55 9.75 9.95
C LEU A 361 -16.23 8.97 10.09
N ILE A 362 -15.14 9.71 10.12
CA ILE A 362 -13.78 9.20 10.29
C ILE A 362 -13.16 9.82 11.53
N GLN A 363 -12.58 8.99 12.40
CA GLN A 363 -11.77 9.40 13.54
C GLN A 363 -10.35 8.85 13.39
N LYS A 364 -9.35 9.56 13.97
CA LYS A 364 -7.98 9.08 14.12
C LYS A 364 -7.55 9.14 15.57
N VAL A 365 -6.92 8.07 16.03
CA VAL A 365 -6.33 7.98 17.38
C VAL A 365 -4.93 7.39 17.26
N ASP A 366 -3.95 7.98 17.93
CA ASP A 366 -2.54 7.68 17.81
C ASP A 366 -1.91 7.26 19.15
N TRP A 367 -1.08 6.22 19.13
CA TRP A 367 -0.26 5.85 20.26
C TRP A 367 0.88 6.86 20.46
N LYS A 368 1.07 7.31 21.67
CA LYS A 368 2.18 8.20 22.01
C LYS A 368 3.51 7.45 21.98
N SER A 369 4.36 7.76 21.00
CA SER A 369 5.70 7.17 20.87
C SER A 369 5.67 5.64 20.86
N ALA A 370 4.84 5.04 20.01
CA ALA A 370 4.52 3.60 19.97
C ALA A 370 5.72 2.66 20.21
N TYR A 371 6.79 2.80 19.44
CA TYR A 371 7.99 1.95 19.60
C TYR A 371 8.66 2.08 20.99
N LYS A 372 8.56 3.25 21.63
CA LYS A 372 9.10 3.46 22.97
C LYS A 372 8.25 2.83 24.08
N ARG A 373 7.07 2.25 23.72
CA ARG A 373 6.23 1.53 24.69
C ARG A 373 6.61 0.07 24.85
N ILE A 374 7.26 -0.53 23.85
CA ILE A 374 7.61 -1.94 23.87
C ILE A 374 9.10 -2.16 24.04
N HIS A 375 9.44 -3.12 24.90
CA HIS A 375 10.84 -3.47 25.18
C HIS A 375 11.43 -4.34 24.08
N LEU A 376 12.73 -4.16 23.85
CA LEU A 376 13.57 -5.12 23.14
C LEU A 376 14.00 -6.26 24.08
N HIS A 377 14.07 -7.45 23.52
CA HIS A 377 14.77 -8.55 24.16
C HIS A 377 16.26 -8.19 24.31
N HIS A 378 16.91 -8.59 25.39
CA HIS A 378 18.30 -8.24 25.66
C HIS A 378 19.26 -8.57 24.50
N ASP A 379 19.07 -9.73 23.82
CA ASP A 379 19.88 -10.12 22.65
C ASP A 379 19.74 -9.14 21.47
N THR A 380 18.59 -8.51 21.34
CA THR A 380 18.34 -7.49 20.31
C THR A 380 18.87 -6.13 20.75
N ALA A 381 18.62 -5.76 22.00
CA ALA A 381 19.04 -4.50 22.59
C ALA A 381 20.56 -4.26 22.42
N ILE A 382 21.37 -5.27 22.75
CA ILE A 382 22.83 -5.17 22.63
C ILE A 382 23.34 -5.06 21.19
N GLN A 383 22.56 -5.47 20.21
CA GLN A 383 22.91 -5.36 18.78
C GLN A 383 22.46 -4.03 18.15
N CYS A 384 21.75 -3.21 18.91
CA CYS A 384 21.16 -1.95 18.44
C CYS A 384 21.68 -0.73 19.21
N CYS A 385 22.84 -0.85 19.86
CA CYS A 385 23.42 0.26 20.63
C CYS A 385 23.72 1.46 19.74
N SER A 386 23.68 2.66 20.32
CA SER A 386 24.08 3.90 19.65
C SER A 386 25.16 4.63 20.47
N ILE A 387 25.87 5.54 19.81
CA ILE A 387 26.94 6.33 20.45
C ILE A 387 26.46 7.76 20.60
N TYR A 388 26.58 8.27 21.82
CA TYR A 388 26.28 9.65 22.18
C TYR A 388 27.43 10.23 23.01
N ASN A 389 28.19 11.12 22.39
CA ASN A 389 29.45 11.64 22.99
C ASN A 389 30.38 10.47 23.39
N ASP A 390 30.86 10.47 24.66
CA ASP A 390 31.70 9.41 25.23
C ASP A 390 30.90 8.25 25.86
N LEU A 391 29.57 8.20 25.58
CA LEU A 391 28.65 7.18 26.07
C LEU A 391 28.24 6.22 24.94
N ALA A 392 28.07 4.96 25.28
CA ALA A 392 27.29 4.01 24.53
C ALA A 392 25.92 3.85 25.21
N LEU A 393 24.87 3.93 24.43
CA LEU A 393 23.47 3.81 24.87
C LEU A 393 22.94 2.44 24.43
N ILE A 394 22.55 1.61 25.40
CA ILE A 394 21.93 0.30 25.15
C ILE A 394 20.40 0.52 25.14
N PRO A 395 19.71 0.44 23.97
CA PRO A 395 18.28 0.70 23.91
C PRO A 395 17.49 -0.42 24.57
N LEU A 396 16.61 -0.07 25.49
CA LEU A 396 15.66 -1.02 26.12
C LEU A 396 14.32 -1.08 25.36
N ARG A 397 14.06 -0.15 24.47
CA ARG A 397 12.79 0.00 23.73
C ARG A 397 13.03 -0.20 22.24
N ALA A 398 11.95 -0.59 21.52
CA ALA A 398 12.01 -0.67 20.06
C ALA A 398 12.41 0.69 19.45
N ILE A 399 13.12 0.64 18.34
CA ILE A 399 13.80 1.78 17.75
C ILE A 399 13.35 2.03 16.30
N PHE A 400 13.39 3.30 15.88
CA PHE A 400 13.23 3.65 14.47
C PHE A 400 14.48 3.22 13.69
N GLY A 401 14.26 2.48 12.59
CA GLY A 401 15.31 1.94 11.72
C GLY A 401 15.41 0.41 11.77
N GLY A 402 14.82 -0.25 12.77
CA GLY A 402 14.76 -1.72 12.84
C GLY A 402 13.71 -2.28 11.88
N ALA A 403 14.11 -3.05 10.86
CA ALA A 403 13.20 -3.67 9.91
C ALA A 403 12.10 -4.54 10.57
N PRO A 404 12.34 -5.27 11.69
CA PRO A 404 11.29 -6.02 12.39
C PRO A 404 10.32 -5.15 13.20
N CYS A 405 10.69 -3.91 13.59
CA CYS A 405 9.89 -3.11 14.51
C CYS A 405 8.44 -2.87 14.05
N PRO A 406 8.15 -2.57 12.77
CA PRO A 406 6.77 -2.37 12.33
C PRO A 406 5.89 -3.61 12.46
N SER A 407 6.39 -4.80 12.07
CA SER A 407 5.64 -6.04 12.14
C SER A 407 5.46 -6.54 13.60
N GLU A 408 6.47 -6.38 14.44
CA GLU A 408 6.40 -6.74 15.85
C GLU A 408 5.51 -5.78 16.66
N TRP A 409 5.55 -4.48 16.34
CA TRP A 409 4.57 -3.53 16.88
C TRP A 409 3.16 -3.84 16.40
N GLY A 410 3.00 -4.34 15.17
CA GLY A 410 1.73 -4.78 14.60
C GLY A 410 0.97 -5.75 15.51
N ILE A 411 1.67 -6.58 16.30
CA ILE A 411 1.04 -7.49 17.26
C ILE A 411 0.22 -6.72 18.31
N ILE A 412 0.73 -5.60 18.79
CA ILE A 412 0.06 -4.76 19.78
C ILE A 412 -1.07 -3.95 19.11
N SER A 413 -0.74 -3.28 18.02
CA SER A 413 -1.69 -2.39 17.36
C SER A 413 -2.87 -3.14 16.73
N GLU A 414 -2.67 -4.30 16.14
CA GLU A 414 -3.75 -5.16 15.64
C GLU A 414 -4.61 -5.71 16.79
N THR A 415 -3.99 -6.16 17.90
CA THR A 415 -4.76 -6.57 19.08
C THR A 415 -5.59 -5.41 19.64
N THR A 416 -5.05 -4.19 19.65
CA THR A 416 -5.76 -2.98 20.08
C THR A 416 -6.96 -2.69 19.18
N ALA A 417 -6.77 -2.76 17.87
CA ALA A 417 -7.83 -2.49 16.90
C ALA A 417 -8.94 -3.56 16.96
N ASP A 418 -8.57 -4.83 17.17
CA ASP A 418 -9.55 -5.90 17.35
C ASP A 418 -10.34 -5.76 18.67
N LEU A 419 -9.66 -5.38 19.74
CA LEU A 419 -10.32 -5.06 21.01
C LEU A 419 -11.23 -3.85 20.86
N ALA A 420 -10.80 -2.80 20.18
CA ALA A 420 -11.62 -1.61 19.90
C ALA A 420 -12.86 -1.97 19.08
N ASN A 421 -12.74 -2.82 18.07
CA ASN A 421 -13.87 -3.32 17.27
C ASN A 421 -14.85 -4.14 18.12
N HIS A 422 -14.34 -4.97 19.01
CA HIS A 422 -15.17 -5.72 19.95
C HIS A 422 -15.95 -4.80 20.89
N ILE A 423 -15.28 -3.81 21.49
CA ILE A 423 -15.91 -2.82 22.37
C ILE A 423 -16.95 -2.01 21.57
N LEU A 424 -16.53 -1.43 20.44
CA LEU A 424 -17.33 -0.56 19.58
C LEU A 424 -18.70 -1.15 19.23
N ASN A 425 -18.72 -2.44 18.89
CA ASN A 425 -19.92 -3.12 18.42
C ASN A 425 -20.60 -3.99 19.50
N HIS A 426 -20.13 -3.90 20.76
CA HIS A 426 -20.78 -4.63 21.83
C HIS A 426 -22.11 -3.95 22.20
N PRO A 427 -23.25 -4.67 22.18
CA PRO A 427 -24.56 -4.06 22.41
C PRO A 427 -24.68 -3.42 23.80
N ASP A 428 -24.16 -4.09 24.83
CA ASP A 428 -24.30 -3.69 26.24
C ASP A 428 -23.25 -2.68 26.70
N TRP A 429 -22.37 -2.20 25.82
CA TRP A 429 -21.38 -1.22 26.21
C TRP A 429 -21.94 0.20 26.19
N ASP A 430 -21.85 0.86 27.34
CA ASP A 430 -22.14 2.27 27.48
C ASP A 430 -20.84 3.08 27.61
N PRO A 431 -20.52 3.96 26.64
CA PRO A 431 -19.33 4.80 26.70
C PRO A 431 -19.38 5.90 27.78
N ILE A 432 -20.56 6.18 28.36
CA ILE A 432 -20.69 7.11 29.49
C ILE A 432 -20.18 6.45 30.78
N GLU A 433 -20.54 5.19 30.99
CA GLU A 433 -20.15 4.43 32.19
C GLU A 433 -18.71 3.94 32.15
N MET A 434 -18.26 3.55 30.94
CA MET A 434 -16.91 2.96 30.75
C MET A 434 -16.19 3.57 29.56
N HIS A 435 -15.27 4.48 29.85
CA HIS A 435 -14.50 5.22 28.86
C HIS A 435 -13.03 5.43 29.27
N SER A 436 -12.23 5.95 28.35
CA SER A 436 -10.86 6.39 28.61
C SER A 436 -10.84 7.64 29.50
N PRO A 437 -9.89 7.79 30.43
CA PRO A 437 -9.72 9.02 31.20
C PRO A 437 -9.62 10.31 30.38
N ASN A 438 -9.14 10.20 29.12
CA ASN A 438 -8.94 11.32 28.22
C ASN A 438 -10.09 11.56 27.23
N GLN A 439 -11.23 10.89 27.40
CA GLN A 439 -12.41 11.02 26.53
C GLN A 439 -12.89 12.45 26.36
N HIS A 440 -12.86 13.23 27.45
CA HIS A 440 -13.28 14.63 27.48
C HIS A 440 -12.47 15.57 26.56
N LEU A 441 -11.32 15.11 26.03
CA LEU A 441 -10.50 15.88 25.10
C LEU A 441 -10.97 15.77 23.64
N ILE A 442 -11.90 14.85 23.36
CA ILE A 442 -12.41 14.63 22.00
C ILE A 442 -13.57 15.60 21.76
N ALA A 443 -13.42 16.41 20.73
CA ALA A 443 -14.45 17.39 20.35
C ALA A 443 -15.67 16.70 19.71
N GLU A 444 -16.83 17.38 19.80
CA GLU A 444 -18.08 16.93 19.18
C GLU A 444 -17.94 16.68 17.67
N PRO A 445 -18.66 15.73 17.10
CA PRO A 445 -18.62 15.40 15.69
C PRO A 445 -18.88 16.60 14.79
N LYS A 446 -18.20 16.64 13.62
CA LYS A 446 -18.40 17.67 12.60
C LYS A 446 -19.02 17.06 11.36
N ILE A 447 -20.25 17.46 11.08
CA ILE A 447 -21.01 17.06 9.90
C ILE A 447 -20.99 18.21 8.89
N LEU A 448 -20.89 17.87 7.60
CA LEU A 448 -21.00 18.86 6.54
C LEU A 448 -22.45 19.32 6.36
N ASP A 449 -22.60 20.52 5.82
CA ASP A 449 -23.91 21.09 5.50
C ASP A 449 -24.68 20.19 4.49
N ASP A 450 -25.99 20.10 4.65
CA ASP A 450 -26.87 19.31 3.81
C ASP A 450 -26.95 19.81 2.36
N SER A 451 -26.45 21.02 2.08
CA SER A 451 -26.27 21.53 0.71
C SER A 451 -25.26 20.73 -0.12
N THR A 452 -24.33 20.00 0.54
CA THR A 452 -23.36 19.17 -0.15
C THR A 452 -23.94 17.79 -0.45
N PRO A 453 -24.11 17.40 -1.74
CA PRO A 453 -24.73 16.13 -2.08
C PRO A 453 -23.82 14.95 -1.70
N PHE A 454 -24.46 13.82 -1.40
CA PHE A 454 -23.76 12.56 -1.17
C PHE A 454 -23.29 11.93 -2.49
N GLY A 455 -22.03 11.53 -2.54
CA GLY A 455 -21.52 10.72 -3.64
C GLY A 455 -22.10 9.29 -3.62
N CYS A 456 -22.25 8.72 -4.80
CA CYS A 456 -22.83 7.39 -5.00
C CYS A 456 -21.75 6.30 -5.02
N ALA A 457 -21.99 5.18 -4.33
CA ALA A 457 -21.16 3.98 -4.40
C ALA A 457 -21.72 2.98 -5.41
N HIS A 458 -20.84 2.26 -6.09
CA HIS A 458 -21.21 1.16 -6.99
C HIS A 458 -20.95 -0.22 -6.35
N PRO A 459 -21.64 -1.29 -6.78
CA PRO A 459 -21.50 -2.63 -6.23
C PRO A 459 -20.05 -3.13 -6.21
N LEU A 460 -19.64 -3.66 -5.07
CA LEU A 460 -18.30 -4.24 -4.88
C LEU A 460 -18.25 -5.69 -5.36
N MET A 461 -17.09 -6.14 -5.82
CA MET A 461 -16.86 -7.54 -6.18
C MET A 461 -16.80 -8.47 -4.96
N VAL A 462 -16.49 -7.94 -3.80
CA VAL A 462 -16.38 -8.69 -2.54
C VAL A 462 -17.39 -8.15 -1.55
N HIS A 463 -18.04 -9.07 -0.84
CA HIS A 463 -18.91 -8.69 0.27
C HIS A 463 -18.04 -8.24 1.44
N ILE A 464 -18.29 -7.04 1.94
CA ILE A 464 -17.64 -6.49 3.13
C ILE A 464 -18.68 -6.44 4.23
N PRO A 465 -18.51 -7.20 5.32
CA PRO A 465 -19.43 -7.16 6.45
C PRO A 465 -19.48 -5.76 7.06
N ILE A 466 -20.67 -5.28 7.29
CA ILE A 466 -20.92 -3.99 7.95
C ILE A 466 -21.30 -4.29 9.41
N GLU A 467 -20.50 -3.73 10.31
CA GLU A 467 -20.71 -3.82 11.73
C GLU A 467 -21.78 -2.80 12.19
N PRO A 468 -22.52 -3.07 13.29
CA PRO A 468 -23.64 -2.22 13.71
C PRO A 468 -23.30 -0.75 13.95
N VAL A 469 -22.15 -0.47 14.55
CA VAL A 469 -21.72 0.90 14.87
C VAL A 469 -20.67 1.39 13.88
N GLY A 470 -19.67 0.58 13.62
CA GLY A 470 -18.56 0.96 12.76
C GLY A 470 -17.37 0.01 12.88
N LYS A 471 -16.25 0.43 12.32
CA LYS A 471 -15.04 -0.37 12.28
C LYS A 471 -13.80 0.46 12.49
N SER A 472 -12.87 -0.07 13.27
CA SER A 472 -11.52 0.46 13.44
C SER A 472 -10.50 -0.39 12.67
N ASP A 473 -9.54 0.27 12.05
CA ASP A 473 -8.39 -0.34 11.36
C ASP A 473 -7.11 0.38 11.75
N VAL A 474 -5.95 -0.25 11.57
CA VAL A 474 -4.70 0.30 12.07
C VAL A 474 -3.60 0.30 11.02
N TYR A 475 -2.84 1.40 10.99
CA TYR A 475 -1.61 1.54 10.24
C TYR A 475 -0.46 1.86 11.20
N ILE A 476 0.30 0.85 11.59
CA ILE A 476 1.37 0.91 12.59
C ILE A 476 0.86 1.46 13.94
N ASP A 477 0.91 2.76 14.16
CA ASP A 477 0.50 3.46 15.38
C ASP A 477 -0.78 4.31 15.21
N ASP A 478 -1.13 4.67 13.97
CA ASP A 478 -2.36 5.39 13.64
C ASP A 478 -3.56 4.41 13.59
N THR A 479 -4.53 4.56 14.47
CA THR A 479 -5.81 3.82 14.41
C THR A 479 -6.88 4.71 13.81
N VAL A 480 -7.59 4.19 12.82
CA VAL A 480 -8.66 4.90 12.10
C VAL A 480 -9.98 4.19 12.33
N THR A 481 -10.99 4.93 12.84
CA THR A 481 -12.35 4.41 13.04
C THR A 481 -13.28 5.03 12.00
N ILE A 482 -14.10 4.19 11.38
CA ILE A 482 -15.17 4.58 10.46
C ILE A 482 -16.50 4.21 11.09
N SER A 483 -17.43 5.15 11.15
CA SER A 483 -18.75 4.95 11.75
C SER A 483 -19.84 5.68 10.97
N LEU A 484 -21.08 5.15 11.03
CA LEU A 484 -22.25 5.89 10.59
C LEU A 484 -22.65 6.91 11.65
N HIS A 485 -22.98 8.11 11.21
CA HIS A 485 -23.46 9.16 12.10
C HIS A 485 -24.79 8.80 12.72
N SER A 486 -24.86 8.81 14.04
CA SER A 486 -26.08 8.84 14.85
C SER A 486 -25.75 9.23 16.29
N ASP A 487 -26.74 9.67 17.04
CA ASP A 487 -26.58 10.04 18.45
C ASP A 487 -26.07 8.87 19.33
N THR A 488 -26.36 7.64 18.93
CA THR A 488 -25.91 6.42 19.63
C THR A 488 -24.54 5.95 19.18
N ASN A 489 -24.23 6.11 17.90
CA ASN A 489 -22.97 5.60 17.34
C ASN A 489 -21.78 6.53 17.62
N ASN A 490 -22.00 7.85 17.59
CA ASN A 490 -20.92 8.82 17.76
C ASN A 490 -20.17 8.68 19.09
N PRO A 491 -20.85 8.58 20.25
CA PRO A 491 -20.16 8.36 21.53
C PRO A 491 -19.35 7.06 21.55
N LYS A 492 -19.94 5.96 21.03
CA LYS A 492 -19.24 4.67 20.92
C LYS A 492 -18.04 4.77 20.01
N ALA A 493 -18.17 5.34 18.82
CA ALA A 493 -17.10 5.45 17.85
C ALA A 493 -15.92 6.31 18.36
N SER A 494 -16.20 7.39 19.08
CA SER A 494 -15.17 8.25 19.65
C SER A 494 -14.42 7.61 20.82
N ALA A 495 -15.08 6.74 21.61
CA ALA A 495 -14.55 6.22 22.85
C ALA A 495 -13.83 4.85 22.73
N ALA A 496 -14.16 4.04 21.72
CA ALA A 496 -13.73 2.63 21.66
C ALA A 496 -12.20 2.45 21.59
N VAL A 497 -11.52 3.19 20.70
CA VAL A 497 -10.05 3.07 20.55
C VAL A 497 -9.30 3.60 21.78
N PRO A 498 -9.58 4.79 22.30
CA PRO A 498 -8.99 5.25 23.56
C PRO A 498 -9.18 4.26 24.72
N LEU A 499 -10.36 3.68 24.86
CA LEU A 499 -10.63 2.67 25.89
C LEU A 499 -9.83 1.39 25.66
N ALA A 500 -9.71 0.90 24.42
CA ALA A 500 -8.92 -0.28 24.10
C ALA A 500 -7.43 -0.08 24.43
N ILE A 501 -6.87 1.10 24.13
CA ILE A 501 -5.50 1.47 24.50
C ILE A 501 -5.30 1.43 26.01
N HIS A 502 -6.20 2.04 26.78
CA HIS A 502 -6.12 2.05 28.25
C HIS A 502 -6.49 0.70 28.91
N THR A 503 -7.17 -0.18 28.18
CA THR A 503 -7.40 -1.56 28.64
C THR A 503 -6.10 -2.38 28.59
N LEU A 504 -5.31 -2.21 27.52
CA LEU A 504 -4.03 -2.90 27.39
C LEU A 504 -2.91 -2.22 28.19
N GLY A 505 -2.94 -0.92 28.24
CA GLY A 505 -1.92 -0.11 28.89
C GLY A 505 -2.05 -0.05 30.41
N ARG A 506 -0.93 0.08 31.08
CA ARG A 506 -0.89 0.29 32.53
C ARG A 506 -1.24 1.74 32.87
N PRO A 507 -2.14 1.99 33.84
CA PRO A 507 -2.47 3.35 34.27
C PRO A 507 -1.24 4.13 34.75
N LEU A 508 -1.27 5.45 34.59
CA LEU A 508 -0.24 6.34 35.10
C LEU A 508 -0.38 6.46 36.63
N LEU A 509 0.77 6.46 37.31
CA LEU A 509 0.83 6.72 38.75
C LEU A 509 1.74 7.93 39.00
N SER A 510 1.36 8.76 39.97
CA SER A 510 2.19 9.89 40.41
C SER A 510 3.44 9.45 41.18
N THR A 511 3.46 8.21 41.65
CA THR A 511 4.54 7.59 42.43
C THR A 511 5.54 6.81 41.58
N GLU A 512 5.47 6.92 40.24
CA GLU A 512 6.40 6.20 39.36
C GLU A 512 7.84 6.68 39.57
N PRO A 513 8.84 5.76 39.63
CA PRO A 513 10.24 6.14 39.78
C PRO A 513 10.77 7.04 38.65
N ILE A 514 10.25 6.84 37.44
CA ILE A 514 10.46 7.71 36.27
C ILE A 514 9.10 8.15 35.76
N SER A 515 8.93 9.48 35.60
CA SER A 515 7.69 10.05 35.06
C SER A 515 7.38 9.49 33.66
N ARG A 516 6.19 8.98 33.48
CA ARG A 516 5.69 8.38 32.26
C ARG A 516 4.65 9.28 31.62
N SER A 517 4.69 9.42 30.29
CA SER A 517 3.59 10.08 29.56
C SER A 517 2.44 9.13 29.29
N ASP A 518 1.25 9.68 29.04
CA ASP A 518 0.09 8.91 28.61
C ASP A 518 0.39 8.08 27.37
N LEU A 519 -0.32 6.97 27.22
CA LEU A 519 -0.20 6.07 26.08
C LEU A 519 -0.87 6.66 24.83
N LEU A 520 -1.89 7.52 25.02
CA LEU A 520 -2.49 8.28 23.95
C LEU A 520 -1.66 9.50 23.59
N CYS A 521 -1.56 9.81 22.31
CA CYS A 521 -0.97 11.05 21.84
C CYS A 521 -1.98 12.18 21.99
N LEU A 522 -2.07 12.79 23.20
CA LEU A 522 -3.07 13.81 23.52
C LEU A 522 -3.08 14.97 22.55
N ARG A 523 -1.91 15.39 22.05
CA ARG A 523 -1.80 16.43 21.03
C ARG A 523 -2.55 16.06 19.75
N LYS A 524 -2.35 14.82 19.25
CA LYS A 524 -3.05 14.33 18.06
C LYS A 524 -4.52 14.06 18.37
N LEU A 525 -4.84 13.61 19.57
CA LEU A 525 -6.23 13.41 19.99
C LEU A 525 -7.03 14.72 19.90
N LEU A 526 -6.48 15.83 20.38
CA LEU A 526 -7.09 17.15 20.26
C LEU A 526 -7.23 17.61 18.80
N ALA A 527 -6.20 17.38 17.97
CA ALA A 527 -6.17 17.86 16.57
C ALA A 527 -6.97 16.96 15.60
N GLU A 528 -6.94 15.64 15.79
CA GLU A 528 -7.43 14.65 14.83
C GLU A 528 -8.49 13.69 15.42
N GLY A 529 -8.70 13.70 16.75
CA GLY A 529 -9.61 12.77 17.46
C GLY A 529 -11.09 13.01 17.21
N ARG A 530 -11.49 14.14 16.62
CA ARG A 530 -12.88 14.44 16.26
C ARG A 530 -13.37 13.54 15.13
N LEU A 531 -14.60 13.08 15.22
CA LEU A 531 -15.31 12.42 14.13
C LEU A 531 -15.71 13.44 13.05
N GLU A 532 -15.33 13.24 11.80
CA GLU A 532 -15.58 14.17 10.69
C GLU A 532 -15.81 13.42 9.38
N GLU A 533 -16.59 14.01 8.45
CA GLU A 533 -16.80 13.47 7.11
C GLU A 533 -15.58 13.67 6.19
N VAL A 534 -14.75 14.67 6.45
CA VAL A 534 -13.51 14.95 5.70
C VAL A 534 -12.34 14.84 6.66
N LYS A 535 -11.43 13.89 6.39
CA LYS A 535 -10.31 13.62 7.28
C LYS A 535 -9.03 13.32 6.51
N ASN A 536 -7.92 13.94 6.91
CA ASN A 536 -6.61 13.51 6.44
C ASN A 536 -6.23 12.17 7.08
N THR A 537 -6.16 11.12 6.27
CA THR A 537 -5.90 9.76 6.71
C THR A 537 -4.78 9.17 5.86
N LEU A 538 -3.68 8.75 6.51
CA LEU A 538 -2.51 8.18 5.85
C LEU A 538 -2.00 9.05 4.68
N GLY A 539 -2.10 10.38 4.86
CA GLY A 539 -1.63 11.38 3.92
C GLY A 539 -2.51 11.66 2.72
N TRP A 540 -3.76 11.25 2.79
CA TRP A 540 -4.81 11.52 1.83
C TRP A 540 -5.99 12.20 2.53
N ASP A 541 -6.57 13.20 1.91
CA ASP A 541 -7.82 13.79 2.37
C ASP A 541 -8.97 12.93 1.84
N ILE A 542 -9.60 12.16 2.74
CA ILE A 542 -10.76 11.33 2.43
C ILE A 542 -12.00 12.14 2.74
N ASP A 543 -12.85 12.34 1.74
CA ASP A 543 -14.14 13.01 1.83
C ASP A 543 -15.24 11.98 1.61
N THR A 544 -15.87 11.55 2.68
CA THR A 544 -16.92 10.53 2.64
C THR A 544 -18.22 11.08 2.05
N ARG A 545 -18.51 12.40 2.20
CA ARG A 545 -19.70 13.05 1.65
C ARG A 545 -19.66 13.05 0.12
N THR A 546 -18.63 13.64 -0.45
CA THR A 546 -18.45 13.68 -1.92
C THR A 546 -17.91 12.37 -2.49
N PHE A 547 -17.62 11.40 -1.63
CA PHE A 547 -17.13 10.08 -1.99
C PHE A 547 -15.83 10.13 -2.79
N SER A 548 -14.88 10.93 -2.33
CA SER A 548 -13.63 11.21 -3.03
C SER A 548 -12.39 11.14 -2.12
N VAL A 549 -11.23 10.90 -2.72
CA VAL A 549 -9.92 10.92 -2.09
C VAL A 549 -9.04 11.92 -2.80
N LYS A 550 -8.41 12.85 -2.05
CA LYS A 550 -7.61 13.94 -2.60
C LYS A 550 -6.18 13.93 -2.05
N LEU A 551 -5.23 14.29 -2.88
CA LEU A 551 -3.88 14.58 -2.42
C LEU A 551 -3.85 15.97 -1.79
N PRO A 552 -3.39 16.14 -0.53
CA PRO A 552 -3.30 17.45 0.11
C PRO A 552 -2.53 18.48 -0.71
N THR A 553 -2.99 19.74 -0.71
CA THR A 553 -2.46 20.82 -1.56
C THR A 553 -0.95 21.02 -1.41
N HIS A 554 -0.41 20.97 -0.19
CA HIS A 554 1.03 21.15 0.04
C HIS A 554 1.87 20.04 -0.63
N LYS A 555 1.39 18.78 -0.59
CA LYS A 555 2.05 17.65 -1.27
C LYS A 555 1.96 17.83 -2.78
N PHE A 556 0.78 18.12 -3.29
CA PHE A 556 0.58 18.37 -4.72
C PHE A 556 1.53 19.46 -5.23
N THR A 557 1.58 20.62 -4.57
CA THR A 557 2.42 21.75 -4.98
C THR A 557 3.91 21.35 -5.02
N ALA A 558 4.41 20.70 -3.96
CA ALA A 558 5.81 20.28 -3.89
C ALA A 558 6.17 19.21 -4.95
N TRP A 559 5.26 18.24 -5.19
CA TRP A 559 5.52 17.15 -6.14
C TRP A 559 5.41 17.63 -7.59
N ASN A 560 4.39 18.45 -7.87
CA ASN A 560 4.19 19.07 -9.19
C ASN A 560 5.36 19.98 -9.57
N LEU A 561 5.86 20.80 -8.64
CA LEU A 561 7.04 21.65 -8.85
C LEU A 561 8.28 20.80 -9.16
N SER A 562 8.47 19.68 -8.45
CA SER A 562 9.59 18.77 -8.70
C SER A 562 9.57 18.21 -10.14
N ILE A 563 8.42 17.72 -10.62
CA ILE A 563 8.28 17.22 -12.00
C ILE A 563 8.49 18.36 -13.00
N THR A 564 7.88 19.52 -12.76
CA THR A 564 8.01 20.71 -13.63
C THR A 564 9.48 21.13 -13.78
N ASN A 565 10.24 21.14 -12.69
CA ASN A 565 11.67 21.49 -12.71
C ASN A 565 12.50 20.46 -13.51
N MET A 566 12.21 19.18 -13.37
CA MET A 566 12.86 18.11 -14.16
C MET A 566 12.57 18.26 -15.65
N LEU A 567 11.32 18.54 -16.03
CA LEU A 567 10.90 18.74 -17.41
C LEU A 567 11.57 19.99 -18.03
N LYS A 568 11.61 21.11 -17.31
CA LYS A 568 12.26 22.36 -17.74
C LYS A 568 13.77 22.19 -17.90
N ALA A 569 14.43 21.54 -16.95
CA ALA A 569 15.88 21.32 -17.00
C ALA A 569 16.28 20.29 -18.07
N GLY A 570 15.37 19.40 -18.50
CA GLY A 570 15.67 18.31 -19.41
C GLY A 570 16.69 17.28 -18.88
N SER A 571 17.04 17.41 -17.59
CA SER A 571 18.00 16.52 -16.89
C SER A 571 17.66 16.50 -15.39
N THR A 572 18.14 15.48 -14.68
CA THR A 572 17.83 15.29 -13.27
C THR A 572 18.94 14.50 -12.56
N SER A 573 19.00 14.59 -11.22
CA SER A 573 19.92 13.86 -10.37
C SER A 573 19.32 12.51 -9.89
N PHE A 574 20.18 11.61 -9.44
CA PHE A 574 19.77 10.36 -8.78
C PHE A 574 18.81 10.64 -7.61
N SER A 575 19.21 11.53 -6.70
CA SER A 575 18.41 11.85 -5.50
C SER A 575 17.02 12.41 -5.84
N SER A 576 16.92 13.26 -6.87
CA SER A 576 15.63 13.80 -7.31
C SER A 576 14.72 12.71 -7.89
N LEU A 577 15.28 11.75 -8.64
CA LEU A 577 14.52 10.61 -9.17
C LEU A 577 14.08 9.66 -8.06
N GLU A 578 14.94 9.37 -7.10
CA GLU A 578 14.64 8.53 -5.95
C GLU A 578 13.49 9.11 -5.13
N THR A 579 13.57 10.41 -4.82
CA THR A 579 12.48 11.14 -4.15
C THR A 579 11.18 11.09 -4.95
N LEU A 580 11.24 11.32 -6.26
CA LEU A 580 10.06 11.25 -7.12
C LEU A 580 9.45 9.84 -7.15
N ILE A 581 10.26 8.81 -7.23
CA ILE A 581 9.79 7.41 -7.21
C ILE A 581 9.07 7.10 -5.90
N GLY A 582 9.60 7.55 -4.75
CA GLY A 582 8.92 7.41 -3.46
C GLY A 582 7.53 8.07 -3.46
N ARG A 583 7.44 9.30 -3.97
CA ARG A 583 6.16 10.04 -4.11
C ARG A 583 5.18 9.35 -5.05
N LEU A 584 5.65 8.85 -6.17
CA LEU A 584 4.81 8.12 -7.14
C LEU A 584 4.37 6.75 -6.60
N ASN A 585 5.17 6.09 -5.76
CA ASN A 585 4.74 4.88 -5.05
C ASN A 585 3.54 5.17 -4.12
N HIS A 586 3.58 6.30 -3.39
CA HIS A 586 2.44 6.73 -2.57
C HIS A 586 1.20 7.01 -3.44
N LEU A 587 1.40 7.68 -4.59
CA LEU A 587 0.32 7.94 -5.55
C LEU A 587 -0.31 6.65 -6.09
N SER A 588 0.50 5.62 -6.34
CA SER A 588 0.06 4.35 -6.93
C SER A 588 -0.86 3.52 -6.02
N VAL A 589 -0.91 3.80 -4.73
CA VAL A 589 -1.86 3.15 -3.81
C VAL A 589 -3.31 3.51 -4.18
N ILE A 590 -3.53 4.75 -4.58
CA ILE A 590 -4.87 5.25 -4.99
C ILE A 590 -5.07 5.09 -6.50
N LEU A 591 -4.04 5.31 -7.31
CA LEU A 591 -4.07 5.15 -8.76
C LEU A 591 -3.02 4.14 -9.23
N PRO A 592 -3.35 2.84 -9.25
CA PRO A 592 -2.41 1.78 -9.66
C PRO A 592 -1.82 1.98 -11.07
N HIS A 593 -2.54 2.65 -11.96
CA HIS A 593 -2.08 2.98 -13.33
C HIS A 593 -0.80 3.82 -13.36
N VAL A 594 -0.47 4.55 -12.29
CA VAL A 594 0.80 5.25 -12.14
C VAL A 594 1.99 4.30 -12.30
N LEU A 595 1.88 3.06 -11.83
CA LEU A 595 2.92 2.04 -11.93
C LEU A 595 3.27 1.70 -13.38
N HIS A 596 2.32 1.84 -14.32
CA HIS A 596 2.51 1.55 -15.74
C HIS A 596 3.64 2.40 -16.36
N PHE A 597 3.81 3.63 -15.88
CA PHE A 597 4.77 4.59 -16.43
C PHE A 597 6.00 4.79 -15.52
N MET A 598 5.99 4.26 -14.30
CA MET A 598 7.12 4.36 -13.36
C MET A 598 8.30 3.45 -13.74
N GLY A 599 8.09 2.35 -14.44
CA GLY A 599 9.14 1.37 -14.74
C GLY A 599 10.35 1.98 -15.44
N ARG A 600 10.12 2.88 -16.40
CA ARG A 600 11.18 3.60 -17.16
C ARG A 600 11.88 4.63 -16.30
N ILE A 601 11.15 5.33 -15.43
CA ILE A 601 11.73 6.28 -14.46
C ILE A 601 12.62 5.55 -13.46
N ARG A 602 12.22 4.34 -12.99
CA ARG A 602 13.07 3.49 -12.13
C ARG A 602 14.35 3.04 -12.84
N LYS A 603 14.25 2.62 -14.11
CA LYS A 603 15.44 2.28 -14.93
C LYS A 603 16.37 3.49 -15.09
N LEU A 604 15.81 4.67 -15.33
CA LEU A 604 16.58 5.92 -15.41
C LEU A 604 17.28 6.22 -14.09
N CYS A 605 16.60 6.04 -12.96
CA CYS A 605 17.17 6.21 -11.62
C CYS A 605 18.36 5.26 -11.39
N LEU A 606 18.24 3.97 -11.73
CA LEU A 606 19.34 3.02 -11.63
C LEU A 606 20.54 3.41 -12.51
N SER A 607 20.29 3.96 -13.70
CA SER A 607 21.36 4.48 -14.56
C SER A 607 22.01 5.75 -14.03
N ALA A 608 21.27 6.55 -13.26
CA ALA A 608 21.73 7.79 -12.64
C ALA A 608 22.63 7.54 -11.42
N SER A 609 22.51 6.39 -10.73
CA SER A 609 23.34 6.06 -9.57
C SER A 609 24.85 6.08 -9.85
N LYS A 610 25.23 5.86 -11.12
CA LYS A 610 26.63 5.90 -11.59
C LYS A 610 27.07 7.26 -12.15
N ARG A 611 26.17 8.27 -12.16
CA ARG A 611 26.41 9.58 -12.78
C ARG A 611 25.87 10.70 -11.90
N ARG A 612 26.51 11.87 -11.93
CA ARG A 612 26.04 13.04 -11.19
C ARG A 612 24.68 13.55 -11.67
N SER A 613 24.39 13.43 -12.96
CA SER A 613 23.16 13.85 -13.59
C SER A 613 22.88 13.01 -14.84
N VAL A 614 21.61 12.81 -15.19
CA VAL A 614 21.16 12.11 -16.40
C VAL A 614 20.22 12.99 -17.19
N LYS A 615 20.31 12.91 -18.54
CA LYS A 615 19.40 13.59 -19.46
C LYS A 615 18.09 12.82 -19.60
N LEU A 616 16.98 13.55 -19.66
CA LEU A 616 15.67 13.00 -19.95
C LEU A 616 15.48 12.85 -21.47
N SER A 617 15.26 11.63 -21.95
CA SER A 617 14.84 11.40 -23.34
C SER A 617 13.39 11.86 -23.54
N LEU A 618 12.93 11.92 -24.80
CA LEU A 618 11.54 12.26 -25.11
C LEU A 618 10.55 11.33 -24.39
N VAL A 619 10.83 10.02 -24.35
CA VAL A 619 10.01 9.02 -23.69
C VAL A 619 9.84 9.32 -22.20
N HIS A 620 10.95 9.67 -21.51
CA HIS A 620 10.88 10.04 -20.09
C HIS A 620 10.09 11.32 -19.84
N LYS A 621 10.23 12.32 -20.75
CA LYS A 621 9.47 13.58 -20.63
C LYS A 621 7.97 13.35 -20.80
N GLU A 622 7.58 12.54 -21.77
CA GLU A 622 6.17 12.20 -22.00
C GLU A 622 5.56 11.40 -20.84
N ASP A 623 6.31 10.45 -20.26
CA ASP A 623 5.87 9.74 -19.06
C ASP A 623 5.72 10.69 -17.86
N LEU A 624 6.68 11.59 -17.65
CA LEU A 624 6.59 12.59 -16.58
C LEU A 624 5.41 13.55 -16.78
N THR A 625 5.10 13.95 -18.00
CA THR A 625 3.93 14.78 -18.32
C THR A 625 2.63 14.05 -18.00
N LEU A 626 2.53 12.76 -18.34
CA LEU A 626 1.37 11.94 -17.98
C LEU A 626 1.24 11.76 -16.46
N LEU A 627 2.35 11.50 -15.77
CA LEU A 627 2.39 11.38 -14.32
C LEU A 627 2.00 12.71 -13.64
N GLN A 628 2.35 13.85 -14.23
CA GLN A 628 1.91 15.16 -13.77
C GLN A 628 0.39 15.34 -13.90
N LYS A 629 -0.21 14.82 -14.99
CA LYS A 629 -1.67 14.82 -15.17
C LYS A 629 -2.35 13.94 -14.11
N TYR A 630 -1.82 12.74 -13.81
CA TYR A 630 -2.32 11.92 -12.72
C TYR A 630 -2.24 12.63 -11.38
N LEU A 631 -1.13 13.32 -11.12
CA LEU A 631 -0.95 14.11 -9.90
C LEU A 631 -2.00 15.23 -9.80
N GLN A 632 -2.27 15.93 -10.90
CA GLN A 632 -3.32 16.96 -10.96
C GLN A 632 -4.69 16.35 -10.67
N LYS A 633 -5.01 15.18 -11.25
CA LYS A 633 -6.28 14.50 -11.01
C LYS A 633 -6.45 14.09 -9.55
N THR A 634 -5.40 13.60 -8.89
CA THR A 634 -5.47 13.27 -7.46
C THR A 634 -5.65 14.49 -6.58
N HIS A 635 -5.16 15.66 -6.99
CA HIS A 635 -5.39 16.90 -6.26
C HIS A 635 -6.84 17.38 -6.41
N THR A 636 -7.43 17.30 -7.61
CA THR A 636 -8.85 17.65 -7.81
C THR A 636 -9.81 16.66 -7.13
N GLY A 637 -9.39 15.41 -6.99
CA GLY A 637 -10.14 14.33 -6.33
C GLY A 637 -10.32 13.11 -7.22
N ILE A 638 -10.10 11.94 -6.65
CA ILE A 638 -10.40 10.65 -7.25
C ILE A 638 -11.65 10.10 -6.60
N ASN A 639 -12.65 9.78 -7.39
CA ASN A 639 -13.86 9.14 -6.89
C ASN A 639 -13.50 7.76 -6.27
N ILE A 640 -14.06 7.43 -5.12
CA ILE A 640 -13.78 6.17 -4.42
C ILE A 640 -14.12 4.96 -5.29
N ASN A 641 -15.08 5.06 -6.18
CA ASN A 641 -15.39 4.00 -7.16
C ASN A 641 -14.22 3.66 -8.09
N MET A 642 -13.29 4.58 -8.32
CA MET A 642 -12.08 4.33 -9.10
C MET A 642 -11.05 3.50 -8.34
N ILE A 643 -11.10 3.54 -7.01
CA ILE A 643 -10.14 2.87 -6.12
C ILE A 643 -10.65 1.46 -5.76
N THR A 644 -11.92 1.34 -5.44
CA THR A 644 -12.53 0.10 -4.94
C THR A 644 -12.57 -1.03 -5.97
N PHE A 645 -12.51 -2.28 -5.51
CA PHE A 645 -12.70 -3.47 -6.34
C PHE A 645 -14.18 -3.68 -6.56
N ARG A 646 -14.67 -3.20 -7.68
CA ARG A 646 -16.08 -3.25 -8.04
C ARG A 646 -16.34 -4.06 -9.28
N GLN A 647 -17.60 -4.45 -9.45
CA GLN A 647 -18.02 -5.23 -10.62
C GLN A 647 -17.88 -4.40 -11.90
N PRO A 648 -17.40 -5.00 -13.00
CA PRO A 648 -17.43 -4.37 -14.30
C PRO A 648 -18.87 -4.09 -14.72
N THR A 649 -19.08 -2.93 -15.29
CA THR A 649 -20.37 -2.52 -15.88
C THR A 649 -20.41 -2.72 -17.39
N HIS A 650 -19.23 -2.85 -18.02
CA HIS A 650 -19.08 -3.02 -19.47
C HIS A 650 -17.96 -4.03 -19.75
N ALA A 651 -18.18 -4.92 -20.69
CA ALA A 651 -17.20 -5.87 -21.17
C ALA A 651 -16.94 -5.68 -22.66
N PHE A 652 -15.67 -5.66 -23.04
CA PHE A 652 -15.20 -5.49 -24.41
C PHE A 652 -14.43 -6.71 -24.86
N PHE A 653 -14.70 -7.19 -26.05
CA PHE A 653 -14.07 -8.35 -26.68
C PHE A 653 -13.41 -7.92 -27.98
N SER A 654 -12.19 -8.32 -28.21
CA SER A 654 -11.43 -7.91 -29.39
C SER A 654 -10.58 -9.03 -29.94
N ASP A 655 -10.30 -8.93 -31.22
CA ASP A 655 -9.34 -9.77 -31.96
C ASP A 655 -8.70 -8.96 -33.07
N ALA A 656 -7.51 -9.39 -33.49
CA ALA A 656 -6.81 -8.81 -34.63
C ALA A 656 -6.17 -9.90 -35.50
N CYS A 657 -6.05 -9.56 -36.77
CA CYS A 657 -5.25 -10.32 -37.72
C CYS A 657 -4.40 -9.36 -38.57
N PRO A 658 -3.45 -9.85 -39.38
CA PRO A 658 -2.64 -8.98 -40.27
C PRO A 658 -3.46 -8.12 -41.23
N ALA A 659 -4.69 -8.54 -41.57
CA ALA A 659 -5.57 -7.84 -42.50
C ALA A 659 -6.56 -6.89 -41.84
N GLY A 660 -6.83 -7.03 -40.54
CA GLY A 660 -7.80 -6.20 -39.85
C GLY A 660 -7.93 -6.42 -38.36
N MET A 661 -8.80 -5.65 -37.77
CA MET A 661 -9.17 -5.70 -36.36
C MET A 661 -10.69 -5.64 -36.20
N GLY A 662 -11.18 -6.24 -35.14
CA GLY A 662 -12.61 -6.21 -34.82
C GLY A 662 -12.87 -6.46 -33.36
N GLY A 663 -14.05 -6.05 -32.90
CA GLY A 663 -14.45 -6.26 -31.52
C GLY A 663 -15.92 -5.92 -31.29
N TYR A 664 -16.40 -6.24 -30.11
CA TYR A 664 -17.79 -5.95 -29.69
C TYR A 664 -17.86 -5.79 -28.17
N ASN A 665 -18.93 -5.21 -27.68
CA ASN A 665 -19.19 -5.09 -26.25
C ASN A 665 -20.34 -6.02 -25.81
N ASP A 666 -20.54 -6.14 -24.51
CA ASP A 666 -21.61 -6.95 -23.90
C ASP A 666 -23.03 -6.45 -24.20
N HIS A 667 -23.19 -5.23 -24.74
CA HIS A 667 -24.47 -4.68 -25.23
C HIS A 667 -24.73 -5.01 -26.70
N GLY A 668 -23.81 -5.73 -27.34
CA GLY A 668 -23.97 -6.15 -28.75
C GLY A 668 -23.52 -5.15 -29.79
N LYS A 669 -22.98 -4.00 -29.40
CA LYS A 669 -22.36 -3.05 -30.31
C LYS A 669 -21.00 -3.56 -30.77
N ALA A 670 -20.87 -3.82 -32.07
CA ALA A 670 -19.67 -4.33 -32.70
C ALA A 670 -19.02 -3.30 -33.63
N TRP A 671 -17.75 -3.47 -33.88
CA TRP A 671 -16.98 -2.69 -34.84
C TRP A 671 -15.99 -3.57 -35.58
N ARG A 672 -15.57 -3.14 -36.76
CA ARG A 672 -14.51 -3.82 -37.55
C ARG A 672 -13.80 -2.82 -38.43
N TRP A 673 -12.53 -3.09 -38.73
CA TRP A 673 -11.70 -2.23 -39.57
C TRP A 673 -10.72 -3.06 -40.38
N ALA A 674 -10.86 -3.01 -41.71
CA ALA A 674 -9.89 -3.59 -42.63
C ALA A 674 -8.68 -2.66 -42.70
N ILE A 675 -7.48 -3.19 -42.44
CA ILE A 675 -6.24 -2.42 -42.55
C ILE A 675 -5.96 -2.14 -44.02
N PRO A 676 -5.84 -0.88 -44.45
CA PRO A 676 -5.50 -0.55 -45.85
C PRO A 676 -4.25 -1.30 -46.32
N SER A 677 -4.27 -1.86 -47.53
CA SER A 677 -3.20 -2.74 -48.00
C SER A 677 -1.78 -2.16 -47.89
N HIS A 678 -1.61 -0.85 -48.13
CA HIS A 678 -0.35 -0.13 -47.99
C HIS A 678 0.11 0.06 -46.51
N LEU A 679 -0.76 -0.19 -45.53
CA LEU A 679 -0.46 -0.12 -44.09
C LEU A 679 -0.36 -1.49 -43.42
N GLN A 680 -0.73 -2.56 -44.12
CA GLN A 680 -0.60 -3.92 -43.62
C GLN A 680 0.89 -4.26 -43.33
N ARG A 681 1.12 -5.17 -42.38
CA ARG A 681 2.48 -5.68 -42.03
C ARG A 681 3.43 -4.65 -41.37
N ARG A 682 2.97 -3.44 -41.06
CA ARG A 682 3.79 -2.47 -40.32
C ARG A 682 3.85 -2.77 -38.83
N ALA A 683 2.79 -3.32 -38.25
CA ALA A 683 2.73 -3.75 -36.86
C ALA A 683 2.70 -5.28 -36.75
N ASN A 684 3.34 -5.84 -35.75
CA ASN A 684 3.21 -7.26 -35.43
C ASN A 684 1.85 -7.55 -34.77
N ILE A 685 1.47 -8.84 -34.75
CA ILE A 685 0.16 -9.26 -34.27
C ILE A 685 -0.10 -8.81 -32.82
N ASN A 686 0.86 -8.90 -31.90
CA ASN A 686 0.69 -8.47 -30.52
C ASN A 686 0.35 -6.97 -30.40
N MET A 687 0.92 -6.14 -31.30
CA MET A 687 0.61 -4.71 -31.35
C MET A 687 -0.81 -4.45 -31.89
N LEU A 688 -1.22 -5.19 -32.92
CA LEU A 688 -2.58 -5.09 -33.48
C LEU A 688 -3.62 -5.52 -32.44
N GLU A 689 -3.38 -6.63 -31.76
CA GLU A 689 -4.23 -7.11 -30.65
C GLU A 689 -4.34 -6.09 -29.51
N HIS A 690 -3.22 -5.46 -29.14
CA HIS A 690 -3.21 -4.42 -28.12
C HIS A 690 -4.02 -3.18 -28.54
N VAL A 691 -3.92 -2.78 -29.80
CA VAL A 691 -4.74 -1.68 -30.33
C VAL A 691 -6.20 -2.09 -30.40
N ALA A 692 -6.52 -3.29 -30.89
CA ALA A 692 -7.88 -3.78 -30.95
C ALA A 692 -8.56 -3.76 -29.56
N SER A 693 -7.81 -4.13 -28.51
CA SER A 693 -8.36 -4.17 -27.13
C SER A 693 -8.70 -2.79 -26.55
N VAL A 694 -8.15 -1.69 -27.08
CA VAL A 694 -8.47 -0.33 -26.59
C VAL A 694 -9.51 0.39 -27.46
N ILE A 695 -9.73 -0.04 -28.70
CA ILE A 695 -10.64 0.65 -29.65
C ILE A 695 -12.11 0.56 -29.21
N GLY A 696 -12.55 -0.61 -28.72
CA GLY A 696 -13.91 -0.78 -28.22
C GLY A 696 -14.29 0.25 -27.16
N PRO A 697 -13.57 0.32 -26.04
CA PRO A 697 -13.75 1.36 -25.04
C PRO A 697 -13.67 2.80 -25.60
N TRP A 698 -12.76 3.08 -26.55
CA TRP A 698 -12.66 4.41 -27.14
C TRP A 698 -13.88 4.79 -27.99
N ILE A 699 -14.48 3.84 -28.67
CA ILE A 699 -15.73 4.05 -29.42
C ILE A 699 -16.84 4.45 -28.45
N ASP A 700 -16.98 3.71 -27.36
CA ASP A 700 -18.06 3.91 -26.41
C ASP A 700 -17.88 5.18 -25.56
N ILE A 701 -16.64 5.60 -25.28
CA ILE A 701 -16.36 6.93 -24.73
C ILE A 701 -16.77 8.05 -25.72
N LEU A 702 -16.52 7.87 -27.02
CA LEU A 702 -16.84 8.89 -28.03
C LEU A 702 -18.33 8.99 -28.35
N SER A 703 -19.10 7.95 -28.07
CA SER A 703 -20.57 7.89 -28.26
C SER A 703 -21.36 8.05 -26.96
N ASP A 704 -20.69 8.34 -25.84
CA ASP A 704 -21.26 8.45 -24.49
C ASP A 704 -21.96 7.16 -23.99
N ASP A 705 -21.67 6.00 -24.62
CA ASP A 705 -22.15 4.70 -24.17
C ASP A 705 -21.34 4.13 -22.99
N LEU A 706 -20.13 4.63 -22.75
CA LEU A 706 -19.32 4.37 -21.58
C LEU A 706 -19.24 5.64 -20.72
N PRO A 707 -20.22 5.87 -19.84
CA PRO A 707 -20.31 7.10 -19.07
C PRO A 707 -19.19 7.23 -18.04
N PRO A 708 -18.91 8.44 -17.54
CA PRO A 708 -17.96 8.65 -16.43
C PRO A 708 -18.27 7.76 -15.24
N HIS A 709 -17.22 7.39 -14.49
CA HIS A 709 -17.28 6.49 -13.34
C HIS A 709 -17.68 5.04 -13.67
N SER A 710 -17.71 4.65 -14.94
CA SER A 710 -17.91 3.26 -15.35
C SER A 710 -16.75 2.35 -14.93
N CYS A 711 -16.99 1.06 -14.98
CA CYS A 711 -15.98 0.02 -14.80
C CYS A 711 -15.99 -0.90 -16.00
N SER A 712 -14.91 -0.95 -16.75
CA SER A 712 -14.77 -1.78 -17.94
C SER A 712 -13.86 -2.97 -17.72
N ILE A 713 -14.08 -4.02 -18.49
CA ILE A 713 -13.14 -5.13 -18.63
C ILE A 713 -12.85 -5.38 -20.11
N SER A 714 -11.57 -5.35 -20.47
CA SER A 714 -11.10 -5.65 -21.81
C SER A 714 -10.65 -7.11 -21.90
N MET A 715 -11.33 -7.90 -22.72
CA MET A 715 -11.14 -9.32 -22.95
C MET A 715 -10.40 -9.55 -24.25
N THR A 716 -9.25 -10.22 -24.20
CA THR A 716 -8.44 -10.56 -25.37
C THR A 716 -7.92 -11.99 -25.30
N ASN A 717 -7.80 -12.67 -26.44
CA ASN A 717 -7.17 -13.99 -26.51
C ASN A 717 -5.64 -13.94 -26.60
N ASN A 718 -5.04 -12.75 -26.60
CA ASN A 718 -3.60 -12.53 -26.62
C ASN A 718 -3.08 -12.18 -25.22
N THR A 719 -2.29 -13.09 -24.62
CA THR A 719 -1.70 -12.92 -23.29
C THR A 719 -0.78 -11.70 -23.19
N THR A 720 -0.09 -11.37 -24.28
CA THR A 720 0.81 -10.21 -24.36
C THR A 720 0.00 -8.91 -24.33
N SER A 721 -1.09 -8.83 -25.09
CA SER A 721 -2.00 -7.69 -25.09
C SER A 721 -2.63 -7.47 -23.72
N ALA A 722 -3.18 -8.53 -23.09
CA ALA A 722 -3.71 -8.45 -21.74
C ALA A 722 -2.65 -7.96 -20.72
N GLY A 723 -1.41 -8.45 -20.85
CA GLY A 723 -0.29 -8.01 -20.02
C GLY A 723 0.10 -6.54 -20.25
N TRP A 724 0.02 -6.04 -21.46
CA TRP A 724 0.32 -4.65 -21.79
C TRP A 724 -0.75 -3.68 -21.31
N LEU A 725 -2.03 -4.03 -21.43
CA LEU A 725 -3.13 -3.28 -20.81
C LEU A 725 -2.95 -3.16 -19.30
N ARG A 726 -2.53 -4.26 -18.66
CA ARG A 726 -2.38 -4.32 -17.22
C ARG A 726 -1.15 -3.56 -16.68
N LYS A 727 -0.02 -3.50 -17.44
CA LYS A 727 1.26 -2.99 -16.92
C LYS A 727 1.94 -1.97 -17.79
N SER A 728 1.59 -1.83 -19.07
CA SER A 728 2.28 -0.98 -20.06
C SER A 728 3.83 -1.12 -20.01
N ASN A 729 4.31 -2.33 -19.67
CA ASN A 729 5.74 -2.63 -19.54
C ASN A 729 6.25 -3.27 -20.83
N PHE A 730 6.73 -2.44 -21.74
CA PHE A 730 7.26 -2.87 -23.03
C PHE A 730 8.77 -3.10 -22.94
N ALA A 731 9.24 -4.21 -23.54
CA ALA A 731 10.67 -4.46 -23.64
C ALA A 731 11.34 -3.41 -24.55
N GLU A 732 12.46 -2.89 -24.10
CA GLU A 732 13.31 -1.95 -24.84
C GLU A 732 14.46 -2.74 -25.48
N THR A 733 14.42 -2.91 -26.80
CA THR A 733 15.58 -3.36 -27.58
C THR A 733 15.86 -2.30 -28.64
N GLY A 734 17.15 -1.96 -28.85
CA GLY A 734 17.55 -0.81 -29.69
C GLY A 734 17.04 -0.82 -31.12
N GLU A 735 16.88 -2.01 -31.71
CA GLU A 735 16.35 -2.19 -33.08
C GLU A 735 14.83 -1.96 -33.17
N ASN A 736 14.10 -1.96 -32.05
CA ASN A 736 12.65 -1.85 -32.01
C ASN A 736 12.15 -0.47 -31.49
N ALA A 737 12.98 0.55 -31.51
CA ALA A 737 12.60 1.87 -30.98
C ALA A 737 11.28 2.44 -31.59
N PRO A 738 11.02 2.36 -32.93
CA PRO A 738 9.74 2.82 -33.49
C PRO A 738 8.54 2.04 -32.96
N HIS A 739 8.67 0.72 -32.76
CA HIS A 739 7.61 -0.13 -32.20
C HIS A 739 7.37 0.18 -30.71
N LEU A 740 8.43 0.49 -29.96
CA LEU A 740 8.30 0.93 -28.57
C LEU A 740 7.52 2.24 -28.49
N LEU A 741 7.88 3.23 -29.28
CA LEU A 741 7.19 4.52 -29.30
C LEU A 741 5.71 4.37 -29.69
N ALA A 742 5.42 3.53 -30.68
CA ALA A 742 4.04 3.25 -31.08
C ALA A 742 3.22 2.56 -29.97
N LYS A 743 3.79 1.57 -29.26
CA LYS A 743 3.14 0.93 -28.10
C LYS A 743 2.88 1.92 -26.97
N LEU A 744 3.85 2.78 -26.67
CA LEU A 744 3.71 3.82 -25.64
C LEU A 744 2.65 4.85 -26.01
N GLN A 745 2.53 5.20 -27.29
CA GLN A 745 1.48 6.10 -27.77
C GLN A 745 0.09 5.51 -27.53
N VAL A 746 -0.11 4.21 -27.78
CA VAL A 746 -1.39 3.52 -27.49
C VAL A 746 -1.67 3.59 -25.97
N ALA A 747 -0.70 3.13 -25.16
CA ALA A 747 -0.86 3.07 -23.71
C ALA A 747 -1.15 4.45 -23.09
N ARG A 748 -0.43 5.50 -23.52
CA ARG A 748 -0.63 6.87 -23.04
C ARG A 748 -1.96 7.45 -23.50
N SER A 749 -2.35 7.21 -24.75
CA SER A 749 -3.64 7.67 -25.29
C SER A 749 -4.80 7.02 -24.54
N HIS A 750 -4.69 5.73 -24.25
CA HIS A 750 -5.67 4.98 -23.48
C HIS A 750 -5.75 5.47 -22.03
N ALA A 751 -4.61 5.56 -21.35
CA ALA A 751 -4.53 6.07 -19.99
C ALA A 751 -5.08 7.50 -19.84
N ASN A 752 -4.80 8.38 -20.81
CA ASN A 752 -5.37 9.74 -20.82
C ASN A 752 -6.89 9.74 -20.90
N ARG A 753 -7.49 8.93 -21.80
CA ARG A 753 -8.94 8.85 -21.94
C ARG A 753 -9.60 8.33 -20.67
N PHE A 754 -9.04 7.30 -20.08
CA PHE A 754 -9.60 6.66 -18.90
C PHE A 754 -9.54 7.55 -17.66
N ILE A 755 -8.44 8.28 -17.46
CA ILE A 755 -8.33 9.22 -16.32
C ILE A 755 -9.23 10.45 -16.52
N ASP A 756 -9.44 10.90 -17.77
CA ASP A 756 -10.32 12.04 -18.06
C ASP A 756 -11.80 11.73 -17.79
N HIS A 757 -12.23 10.47 -17.97
CA HIS A 757 -13.60 10.03 -17.77
C HIS A 757 -13.83 9.27 -16.46
N ASP A 758 -12.82 9.17 -15.59
CA ASP A 758 -12.92 8.39 -14.35
C ASP A 758 -13.36 6.93 -14.56
N ILE A 759 -12.82 6.27 -15.58
CA ILE A 759 -13.13 4.89 -15.91
C ILE A 759 -12.13 3.96 -15.25
N LYS A 760 -12.63 3.00 -14.46
CA LYS A 760 -11.84 1.90 -13.92
C LYS A 760 -11.76 0.79 -14.95
N GLU A 761 -10.56 0.21 -15.15
CA GLU A 761 -10.36 -0.86 -16.12
C GLU A 761 -9.76 -2.11 -15.49
N TYR A 762 -10.25 -3.24 -15.98
CA TYR A 762 -9.61 -4.55 -15.84
C TYR A 762 -9.27 -5.08 -17.22
N SER A 763 -8.25 -5.95 -17.28
CA SER A 763 -7.91 -6.65 -18.52
C SER A 763 -7.78 -8.14 -18.26
N GLN A 764 -8.29 -8.95 -19.21
CA GLN A 764 -8.28 -10.40 -19.09
C GLN A 764 -7.92 -11.10 -20.38
N TRP A 765 -7.16 -12.17 -20.21
CA TRP A 765 -7.03 -13.18 -21.25
C TRP A 765 -8.16 -14.21 -21.16
N PHE A 766 -8.65 -14.67 -22.32
CA PHE A 766 -9.56 -15.81 -22.40
C PHE A 766 -9.24 -16.68 -23.63
N PRO A 767 -9.67 -17.96 -23.70
CA PRO A 767 -9.32 -18.87 -24.79
C PRO A 767 -9.83 -18.38 -26.15
N GLY A 768 -8.94 -18.39 -27.18
CA GLY A 768 -9.30 -17.97 -28.56
C GLY A 768 -10.47 -18.73 -29.15
N LYS A 769 -10.66 -20.01 -28.77
CA LYS A 769 -11.82 -20.83 -29.18
C LYS A 769 -13.16 -20.24 -28.73
N ALA A 770 -13.16 -19.39 -27.73
CA ALA A 770 -14.33 -18.68 -27.23
C ALA A 770 -14.51 -17.29 -27.86
N ASN A 771 -13.53 -16.78 -28.64
CA ASN A 771 -13.55 -15.44 -29.25
C ASN A 771 -14.07 -15.41 -30.69
N LEU A 772 -14.99 -16.30 -31.06
CA LEU A 772 -15.42 -16.52 -32.43
C LEU A 772 -16.01 -15.29 -33.11
N ILE A 773 -16.75 -14.46 -32.38
CA ILE A 773 -17.37 -13.25 -32.90
C ILE A 773 -16.31 -12.21 -33.22
N ALA A 774 -15.37 -11.92 -32.31
CA ALA A 774 -14.32 -10.95 -32.60
C ALA A 774 -13.34 -11.46 -33.68
N ASP A 775 -13.08 -12.79 -33.74
CA ASP A 775 -12.29 -13.44 -34.78
C ASP A 775 -12.97 -13.24 -36.17
N ALA A 776 -14.30 -13.44 -36.27
CA ALA A 776 -15.04 -13.15 -37.51
C ALA A 776 -15.02 -11.65 -37.89
N LEU A 777 -15.17 -10.77 -36.92
CA LEU A 777 -15.11 -9.32 -37.15
C LEU A 777 -13.73 -8.86 -37.63
N SER A 778 -12.65 -9.51 -37.21
CA SER A 778 -11.27 -9.17 -37.57
C SER A 778 -10.82 -9.78 -38.91
N ARG A 779 -11.52 -10.82 -39.44
CA ARG A 779 -11.06 -11.64 -40.57
C ARG A 779 -11.99 -11.64 -41.79
N ASP A 780 -13.32 -11.68 -41.59
CA ASP A 780 -14.30 -11.96 -42.64
C ASP A 780 -14.69 -10.71 -43.43
N PHE A 781 -13.70 -9.95 -43.92
CA PHE A 781 -13.93 -8.73 -44.70
C PHE A 781 -14.51 -8.98 -46.09
N HIS A 782 -14.57 -10.23 -46.57
CA HIS A 782 -15.27 -10.60 -47.78
C HIS A 782 -16.78 -10.55 -47.62
N LEU A 783 -17.31 -10.59 -46.38
CA LEU A 783 -18.72 -10.42 -46.07
C LEU A 783 -19.04 -8.94 -45.83
N SER A 784 -20.16 -8.49 -46.32
CA SER A 784 -20.71 -7.19 -45.95
C SER A 784 -21.07 -7.12 -44.46
N ASN A 785 -21.20 -5.92 -43.88
CA ASN A 785 -21.64 -5.78 -42.50
C ASN A 785 -23.01 -6.44 -42.27
N THR A 786 -23.94 -6.36 -43.24
CA THR A 786 -25.26 -6.98 -43.14
C THR A 786 -25.18 -8.51 -43.14
N GLN A 787 -24.38 -9.11 -44.02
CA GLN A 787 -24.15 -10.56 -44.05
C GLN A 787 -23.51 -11.06 -42.78
N LEU A 788 -22.47 -10.40 -42.33
CA LEU A 788 -21.77 -10.78 -41.07
C LEU A 788 -22.66 -10.60 -39.83
N THR A 789 -23.43 -9.50 -39.74
CA THR A 789 -24.42 -9.30 -38.69
C THR A 789 -25.46 -10.43 -38.67
N THR A 790 -25.96 -10.85 -39.84
CA THR A 790 -26.92 -11.97 -39.94
C THR A 790 -26.29 -13.27 -39.46
N LEU A 791 -25.07 -13.56 -39.89
CA LEU A 791 -24.34 -14.76 -39.49
C LEU A 791 -24.10 -14.80 -37.97
N VAL A 792 -23.62 -13.71 -37.38
CA VAL A 792 -23.37 -13.62 -35.95
C VAL A 792 -24.66 -13.74 -35.15
N ARG A 793 -25.72 -13.04 -35.57
CA ARG A 793 -27.07 -13.12 -34.95
C ARG A 793 -27.61 -14.55 -34.95
N PHE A 794 -27.39 -15.28 -36.02
CA PHE A 794 -27.80 -16.67 -36.09
C PHE A 794 -27.08 -17.60 -35.09
N SER A 795 -25.87 -17.28 -34.82
CA SER A 795 -25.02 -18.00 -33.83
C SER A 795 -25.29 -17.59 -32.36
N LEU A 796 -26.01 -16.48 -32.12
CA LEU A 796 -26.33 -16.03 -30.78
C LEU A 796 -27.61 -16.68 -30.23
N PRO A 797 -27.74 -16.79 -28.89
CA PRO A 797 -29.01 -17.14 -28.24
C PRO A 797 -30.14 -16.25 -28.72
N HIS A 798 -31.32 -16.82 -28.83
CA HIS A 798 -32.49 -16.14 -29.43
C HIS A 798 -32.80 -14.77 -28.82
N GLN A 799 -32.64 -14.64 -27.50
CA GLN A 799 -32.85 -13.40 -26.72
C GLN A 799 -31.88 -12.26 -27.04
N ASN A 800 -30.68 -12.58 -27.56
CA ASN A 800 -29.63 -11.60 -27.82
C ASN A 800 -29.47 -11.25 -29.31
N ARG A 801 -30.20 -11.94 -30.19
CA ARG A 801 -30.04 -11.80 -31.65
C ARG A 801 -30.28 -10.39 -32.14
N GLN A 802 -31.27 -9.69 -31.56
CA GLN A 802 -31.64 -8.32 -31.97
C GLN A 802 -30.67 -7.24 -31.48
N LEU A 803 -29.95 -7.51 -30.41
CA LEU A 803 -29.04 -6.54 -29.80
C LEU A 803 -27.74 -6.35 -30.61
N PHE A 804 -27.31 -7.40 -31.33
CA PHE A 804 -26.07 -7.35 -32.06
C PHE A 804 -26.17 -6.53 -33.34
N TYR A 805 -25.31 -5.53 -33.52
CA TYR A 805 -25.17 -4.73 -34.72
C TYR A 805 -23.73 -4.26 -34.91
N ILE A 806 -23.29 -4.06 -36.17
CA ILE A 806 -21.99 -3.53 -36.50
C ILE A 806 -22.12 -2.03 -36.75
N ALA A 807 -21.55 -1.25 -35.83
CA ALA A 807 -21.48 0.21 -35.91
C ALA A 807 -20.35 0.65 -36.85
N PRO A 808 -20.48 1.77 -37.56
CA PRO A 808 -19.40 2.35 -38.33
C PRO A 808 -18.32 2.85 -37.36
N LEU A 809 -17.03 2.61 -37.71
CA LEU A 809 -15.93 3.10 -36.88
C LEU A 809 -15.86 4.64 -37.00
N PRO A 810 -15.81 5.38 -35.86
CA PRO A 810 -15.71 6.84 -35.89
C PRO A 810 -14.49 7.33 -36.67
N GLN A 811 -14.65 8.33 -37.52
CA GLN A 811 -13.59 8.84 -38.41
C GLN A 811 -12.34 9.28 -37.63
N LYS A 812 -12.51 9.84 -36.43
CA LYS A 812 -11.39 10.21 -35.53
C LYS A 812 -10.51 9.00 -35.18
N ILE A 813 -11.12 7.83 -34.96
CA ILE A 813 -10.40 6.58 -34.66
C ILE A 813 -9.71 6.06 -35.91
N VAL A 814 -10.40 6.08 -37.08
CA VAL A 814 -9.79 5.66 -38.36
C VAL A 814 -8.56 6.50 -38.69
N CYS A 815 -8.65 7.83 -38.58
CA CYS A 815 -7.51 8.73 -38.80
C CYS A 815 -6.37 8.44 -37.84
N TRP A 816 -6.68 8.19 -36.56
CA TRP A 816 -5.69 7.87 -35.55
C TRP A 816 -4.98 6.53 -35.87
N LEU A 817 -5.73 5.48 -36.24
CA LEU A 817 -5.20 4.17 -36.61
C LEU A 817 -4.28 4.26 -37.84
N CYS A 818 -4.68 4.99 -38.87
CA CYS A 818 -3.86 5.20 -40.05
C CYS A 818 -2.56 5.94 -39.71
N ALA A 819 -2.65 7.03 -38.94
CA ALA A 819 -1.48 7.80 -38.52
C ALA A 819 -0.54 6.96 -37.62
N TRP A 820 -1.09 6.14 -36.73
CA TRP A 820 -0.33 5.25 -35.87
C TRP A 820 0.44 4.18 -36.67
N LEU A 821 -0.19 3.54 -37.66
CA LEU A 821 0.46 2.57 -38.53
C LEU A 821 1.52 3.23 -39.43
N GLN A 822 1.28 4.44 -39.93
CA GLN A 822 2.23 5.18 -40.79
C GLN A 822 3.56 5.49 -40.12
N GLN A 823 3.58 5.64 -38.79
CA GLN A 823 4.82 5.88 -38.02
C GLN A 823 5.70 4.64 -37.92
N LEU A 824 5.18 3.46 -38.17
CA LEU A 824 5.93 2.21 -38.14
C LEU A 824 6.64 1.96 -39.44
N PRO A 825 7.86 1.39 -39.40
CA PRO A 825 8.59 1.04 -40.60
C PRO A 825 7.82 0.00 -41.41
N ALA A 826 7.97 0.06 -42.75
CA ALA A 826 7.44 -0.98 -43.60
C ALA A 826 8.25 -2.26 -43.37
N ASN A 827 7.61 -3.32 -42.89
CA ASN A 827 8.24 -4.62 -42.77
C ASN A 827 7.99 -5.45 -44.01
N HIS A 828 9.08 -6.03 -44.59
CA HIS A 828 9.02 -6.96 -45.73
C HIS A 828 8.74 -8.41 -45.28
N LEU A 829 7.80 -8.61 -44.32
CA LEU A 829 7.40 -9.95 -43.90
C LEU A 829 6.65 -10.66 -45.03
N SER A 830 6.93 -11.97 -45.23
CA SER A 830 6.23 -12.81 -46.19
C SER A 830 4.73 -12.80 -45.96
N PRO A 831 3.90 -12.92 -47.01
CA PRO A 831 2.45 -12.99 -46.85
C PRO A 831 2.06 -14.25 -46.06
N GLU A 832 1.55 -14.07 -44.84
CA GLU A 832 0.80 -15.14 -44.21
C GLU A 832 -0.55 -15.29 -44.94
N ALA A 833 -0.91 -16.54 -45.29
CA ALA A 833 -2.16 -16.82 -45.93
C ALA A 833 -3.34 -16.40 -45.00
N HIS A 834 -4.26 -15.62 -45.51
CA HIS A 834 -5.47 -15.23 -44.78
C HIS A 834 -6.32 -16.47 -44.55
N GLN A 835 -6.48 -16.88 -43.28
CA GLN A 835 -7.41 -17.92 -42.88
C GLN A 835 -8.74 -17.27 -42.46
N PRO A 836 -9.87 -17.69 -43.07
CA PRO A 836 -11.18 -17.24 -42.64
C PRO A 836 -11.49 -17.68 -41.21
N SER A 837 -12.47 -17.04 -40.57
CA SER A 837 -12.88 -17.38 -39.22
C SER A 837 -13.46 -18.79 -39.12
N SER A 838 -13.52 -19.35 -37.94
CA SER A 838 -14.17 -20.63 -37.66
C SER A 838 -15.66 -20.51 -37.41
N LEU A 839 -16.26 -19.31 -37.55
CA LEU A 839 -17.67 -19.06 -37.34
C LEU A 839 -18.49 -19.74 -38.48
N ARG A 840 -19.34 -20.72 -38.14
CA ARG A 840 -20.18 -21.45 -39.08
C ARG A 840 -21.65 -21.22 -38.77
N PRO A 841 -22.55 -21.12 -39.81
CA PRO A 841 -23.98 -21.10 -39.57
C PRO A 841 -24.48 -22.41 -38.93
N GLY A 842 -25.33 -22.31 -37.92
CA GLY A 842 -26.03 -23.47 -37.35
C GLY A 842 -25.35 -24.17 -36.18
N ILE A 843 -24.31 -23.63 -35.63
CA ILE A 843 -23.80 -24.08 -34.34
C ILE A 843 -24.68 -23.47 -33.26
N ASP A 844 -25.39 -24.31 -32.52
CA ASP A 844 -26.27 -23.91 -31.43
C ASP A 844 -25.45 -23.14 -30.39
N GLY A 845 -25.85 -21.90 -30.08
CA GLY A 845 -25.19 -21.00 -29.18
C GLY A 845 -25.03 -21.49 -27.74
N ASN A 846 -25.63 -22.65 -27.41
CA ASN A 846 -25.54 -23.28 -26.08
C ASN A 846 -24.17 -23.85 -25.74
N ASN A 847 -23.29 -24.03 -26.72
CA ASN A 847 -21.90 -24.50 -26.51
C ASN A 847 -20.85 -23.38 -26.55
N PHE A 848 -21.26 -22.14 -26.75
CA PHE A 848 -20.35 -21.01 -26.74
C PHE A 848 -20.38 -20.32 -25.40
N PHE A 849 -19.21 -20.00 -24.89
CA PHE A 849 -19.05 -19.02 -23.85
C PHE A 849 -19.47 -17.67 -24.45
N ASN A 850 -20.77 -17.38 -24.39
CA ASN A 850 -21.31 -16.18 -24.99
C ASN A 850 -21.46 -15.10 -23.91
N PRO A 851 -20.57 -14.10 -23.89
CA PRO A 851 -20.58 -13.04 -22.91
C PRO A 851 -21.78 -12.08 -23.01
N LEU A 852 -22.57 -12.17 -24.10
CA LEU A 852 -23.81 -11.39 -24.25
C LEU A 852 -24.97 -11.92 -23.38
N ILE A 853 -24.76 -12.94 -22.56
CA ILE A 853 -25.74 -13.45 -21.61
C ILE A 853 -25.62 -12.75 -20.24
N PHE A 854 -25.27 -11.50 -20.19
CA PHE A 854 -25.53 -10.74 -18.98
C PHE A 854 -27.01 -10.34 -18.99
N PRO A 855 -27.80 -10.75 -18.00
CA PRO A 855 -29.11 -10.20 -17.87
C PRO A 855 -28.95 -8.69 -17.69
N THR A 856 -29.47 -7.92 -18.62
CA THR A 856 -29.74 -6.50 -18.47
C THR A 856 -30.81 -6.32 -17.39
N THR A 857 -30.49 -6.69 -16.17
CA THR A 857 -31.35 -6.46 -15.02
C THR A 857 -30.74 -5.30 -14.26
N HIS A 858 -31.49 -4.23 -14.32
CA HIS A 858 -31.35 -2.96 -13.63
C HIS A 858 -30.43 -1.95 -14.32
N THR A 859 -30.87 -1.36 -15.40
CA THR A 859 -30.65 0.06 -15.60
C THR A 859 -31.17 0.78 -14.37
N TYR A 860 -30.27 1.14 -13.48
CA TYR A 860 -30.56 2.09 -12.43
C TYR A 860 -30.86 3.42 -13.11
N ASN A 861 -32.16 3.74 -13.19
CA ASN A 861 -32.63 5.03 -13.68
C ASN A 861 -32.68 5.97 -12.48
N PRO A 862 -31.75 6.91 -12.32
CA PRO A 862 -31.70 7.80 -11.16
C PRO A 862 -32.89 8.77 -11.09
N SER A 863 -33.73 8.84 -12.14
CA SER A 863 -34.88 9.74 -12.19
C SER A 863 -36.18 9.18 -11.59
N VAL A 864 -36.24 7.95 -11.09
CA VAL A 864 -37.47 7.34 -10.53
C VAL A 864 -37.47 7.25 -9.00
N ALA A 865 -36.40 7.65 -8.31
CA ALA A 865 -36.28 7.55 -6.84
C ALA A 865 -36.89 8.74 -6.06
N MET A 866 -37.67 9.61 -6.69
CA MET A 866 -38.20 10.82 -6.03
C MET A 866 -39.73 10.86 -6.02
N THR A 867 -40.43 9.79 -5.76
CA THR A 867 -41.81 9.81 -5.24
C THR A 867 -42.23 8.39 -4.90
N GLU A 868 -42.25 8.07 -3.63
CA GLU A 868 -43.32 7.36 -2.94
C GLU A 868 -42.86 6.85 -1.59
N SER A 869 -43.27 7.58 -0.56
CA SER A 869 -43.33 7.07 0.80
C SER A 869 -44.46 6.02 0.87
N SER A 870 -44.10 4.74 0.91
CA SER A 870 -45.02 3.71 1.34
C SER A 870 -44.28 2.65 2.11
N SER A 871 -44.80 2.42 3.32
CA SER A 871 -44.45 1.38 4.28
C SER A 871 -44.21 0.03 3.61
N TYR A 872 -42.96 -0.47 3.73
CA TYR A 872 -42.61 -1.83 3.35
C TYR A 872 -42.83 -2.78 4.53
N PRO A 873 -43.54 -3.89 4.34
CA PRO A 873 -43.47 -5.01 5.26
C PRO A 873 -42.18 -5.77 5.06
N HIS A 874 -41.52 -6.11 6.15
CA HIS A 874 -40.36 -7.02 6.15
C HIS A 874 -40.74 -8.36 5.53
N SER A 875 -40.38 -8.56 4.27
CA SER A 875 -40.29 -9.89 3.67
C SER A 875 -38.89 -10.07 3.15
N HIS A 876 -38.13 -10.98 3.78
CA HIS A 876 -36.88 -11.50 3.25
C HIS A 876 -37.17 -12.22 1.93
N THR A 877 -37.05 -11.52 0.81
CA THR A 877 -36.90 -12.18 -0.48
C THR A 877 -35.44 -12.58 -0.64
N PRO A 878 -35.11 -13.86 -0.83
CA PRO A 878 -33.74 -14.26 -1.12
C PRO A 878 -33.31 -13.59 -2.44
N TYR A 879 -32.15 -12.93 -2.41
CA TYR A 879 -31.49 -12.45 -3.61
C TYR A 879 -31.49 -13.55 -4.66
N ALA A 880 -32.00 -13.28 -5.86
CA ALA A 880 -31.90 -14.18 -6.98
C ALA A 880 -30.42 -14.52 -7.16
N GLN A 881 -30.06 -15.79 -7.09
CA GLN A 881 -28.69 -16.23 -7.33
C GLN A 881 -28.28 -15.77 -8.74
N PRO A 882 -27.08 -15.12 -8.87
CA PRO A 882 -26.59 -14.74 -10.17
C PRO A 882 -26.51 -15.99 -11.08
N SER A 883 -26.75 -15.82 -12.37
CA SER A 883 -26.62 -16.90 -13.33
C SER A 883 -25.25 -17.56 -13.21
N SER A 884 -25.11 -18.83 -13.50
CA SER A 884 -23.85 -19.57 -13.34
C SER A 884 -22.67 -18.91 -14.07
N LEU A 885 -22.92 -18.19 -15.16
CA LEU A 885 -21.91 -17.45 -15.92
C LEU A 885 -21.47 -16.17 -15.20
N SER A 886 -22.38 -15.46 -14.57
CA SER A 886 -22.04 -14.28 -13.74
C SER A 886 -21.18 -14.71 -12.56
N GLN A 887 -21.44 -15.84 -11.95
CA GLN A 887 -20.64 -16.36 -10.84
C GLN A 887 -19.24 -16.81 -11.29
N ILE A 888 -19.14 -17.53 -12.41
CA ILE A 888 -17.84 -17.90 -13.01
C ILE A 888 -17.03 -16.66 -13.36
N PHE A 889 -17.65 -15.62 -13.89
CA PHE A 889 -17.01 -14.36 -14.21
C PHE A 889 -16.55 -13.62 -12.95
N ILE A 890 -17.40 -13.53 -11.91
CA ILE A 890 -17.04 -12.95 -10.62
C ILE A 890 -15.90 -13.70 -9.96
N ASP A 891 -15.94 -15.01 -9.92
CA ASP A 891 -14.90 -15.86 -9.33
C ASP A 891 -13.60 -15.75 -10.11
N TRP A 892 -13.69 -15.65 -11.42
CA TRP A 892 -12.55 -15.40 -12.27
C TRP A 892 -11.94 -14.01 -12.04
N VAL A 893 -12.75 -12.93 -11.99
CA VAL A 893 -12.25 -11.58 -11.67
C VAL A 893 -11.61 -11.56 -10.29
N LYS A 894 -12.20 -12.21 -9.28
CA LYS A 894 -11.59 -12.38 -7.96
C LYS A 894 -10.22 -13.05 -8.03
N THR A 895 -10.09 -14.09 -8.87
CA THR A 895 -8.84 -14.81 -9.05
C THR A 895 -7.78 -13.99 -9.78
N GLN A 896 -8.18 -13.24 -10.82
CA GLN A 896 -7.24 -12.50 -11.67
C GLN A 896 -6.87 -11.12 -11.13
N CYS A 897 -7.76 -10.47 -10.44
CA CYS A 897 -7.43 -9.22 -9.74
C CYS A 897 -6.51 -9.45 -8.54
N ALA A 898 -6.21 -10.74 -8.24
CA ALA A 898 -5.30 -11.15 -7.16
C ALA A 898 -5.51 -10.29 -5.90
N ILE A 899 -6.80 -10.15 -5.51
CA ILE A 899 -7.11 -9.57 -4.20
C ILE A 899 -6.65 -10.65 -3.22
N PRO A 900 -5.56 -10.47 -2.47
CA PRO A 900 -5.17 -11.48 -1.51
C PRO A 900 -6.35 -11.63 -0.55
N SER A 901 -6.81 -12.84 -0.32
CA SER A 901 -7.78 -13.12 0.76
C SER A 901 -7.30 -12.50 2.08
N THR A 902 -5.97 -12.50 2.28
CA THR A 902 -5.26 -11.86 3.38
C THR A 902 -5.43 -10.33 3.44
N MET A 903 -5.76 -9.64 2.35
CA MET A 903 -6.03 -8.19 2.40
C MET A 903 -7.22 -7.85 3.31
N TRP A 904 -8.20 -8.75 3.37
CA TRP A 904 -9.42 -8.58 4.15
C TRP A 904 -9.36 -9.26 5.51
N LEU A 905 -8.40 -10.20 5.71
CA LEU A 905 -8.23 -10.93 6.94
C LEU A 905 -7.31 -10.14 7.87
N ARG A 906 -7.84 -9.67 8.96
CA ARG A 906 -7.03 -9.42 10.15
C ARG A 906 -6.66 -10.76 10.78
N PRO A 907 -5.57 -10.83 11.56
CA PRO A 907 -5.20 -12.02 12.31
C PRO A 907 -6.32 -12.58 13.20
N SER A 908 -7.27 -11.74 13.61
CA SER A 908 -8.46 -12.11 14.39
C SER A 908 -9.54 -12.87 13.62
N GLY A 909 -9.43 -13.02 12.30
CA GLY A 909 -10.43 -13.70 11.50
C GLY A 909 -11.78 -13.00 11.40
N THR A 910 -11.87 -11.70 11.70
CA THR A 910 -13.13 -10.93 11.74
C THR A 910 -13.74 -10.63 10.38
N PHE A 911 -13.19 -11.19 9.29
CA PHE A 911 -13.81 -11.18 7.97
C PHE A 911 -14.07 -12.61 7.50
N ASN A 912 -15.33 -12.93 7.28
CA ASN A 912 -15.73 -14.18 6.65
C ASN A 912 -15.32 -14.16 5.17
N THR A 913 -14.28 -14.88 4.80
CA THR A 913 -14.05 -15.27 3.41
C THR A 913 -14.57 -16.68 3.21
N PRO A 914 -15.19 -17.01 2.06
CA PRO A 914 -15.44 -18.41 1.73
C PRO A 914 -14.10 -19.14 1.67
N THR A 915 -14.01 -20.22 2.45
CA THR A 915 -12.84 -21.09 2.50
C THR A 915 -12.62 -21.75 1.15
N HIS A 916 -11.51 -21.43 0.48
CA HIS A 916 -10.84 -22.34 -0.42
C HIS A 916 -9.45 -22.58 0.14
N ASP A 917 -9.18 -23.89 0.39
CA ASP A 917 -7.89 -24.40 0.82
C ASP A 917 -6.78 -23.93 -0.13
N SER A 918 -5.95 -23.01 0.33
CA SER A 918 -4.62 -22.76 -0.20
C SER A 918 -3.74 -22.24 0.93
N THR A 919 -2.64 -22.89 1.12
CA THR A 919 -1.64 -22.64 2.15
C THR A 919 -1.19 -21.17 2.18
N PRO A 920 -0.99 -20.56 3.36
CA PRO A 920 -0.85 -19.10 3.55
C PRO A 920 0.45 -18.46 3.04
N THR A 921 1.40 -19.22 2.51
CA THR A 921 2.77 -18.75 2.29
C THR A 921 3.08 -18.16 0.90
N GLU A 922 2.22 -18.33 -0.10
CA GLU A 922 2.55 -17.92 -1.48
C GLU A 922 1.92 -16.60 -1.97
N ASN A 923 1.03 -15.96 -1.23
CA ASN A 923 0.15 -14.92 -1.78
C ASN A 923 0.51 -13.46 -1.45
N LEU A 924 1.47 -13.17 -0.60
CA LEU A 924 1.88 -11.79 -0.29
C LEU A 924 2.55 -11.06 -1.48
N HIS A 925 3.10 -11.83 -2.42
CA HIS A 925 3.71 -11.28 -3.64
C HIS A 925 2.74 -11.11 -4.82
N ALA A 926 1.52 -11.60 -4.72
CA ALA A 926 0.58 -11.71 -5.85
C ALA A 926 -0.12 -10.40 -6.21
N PHE A 927 -0.16 -9.40 -5.32
CA PHE A 927 -0.85 -8.13 -5.62
C PHE A 927 -0.21 -7.37 -6.77
N TYR A 928 1.07 -7.65 -7.08
CA TYR A 928 1.84 -7.01 -8.14
C TYR A 928 2.57 -7.98 -9.08
N ARG A 929 2.37 -9.30 -8.93
CA ARG A 929 2.93 -10.29 -9.87
C ARG A 929 1.81 -11.16 -10.45
N PRO A 930 1.70 -11.31 -11.76
CA PRO A 930 0.82 -12.30 -12.36
C PRO A 930 1.41 -13.69 -12.10
N ASN A 931 0.61 -14.63 -11.59
CA ASN A 931 0.92 -16.05 -11.65
C ASN A 931 0.93 -16.50 -13.11
N ILE A 932 2.08 -16.43 -13.76
CA ILE A 932 2.34 -17.19 -14.97
C ILE A 932 2.88 -18.53 -14.47
N LYS A 933 2.08 -19.57 -14.51
CA LYS A 933 2.59 -20.94 -14.55
C LYS A 933 3.36 -21.09 -15.86
N VAL A 934 4.63 -20.78 -15.83
CA VAL A 934 5.56 -21.26 -16.85
C VAL A 934 5.90 -22.68 -16.45
N THR A 935 5.49 -23.65 -17.28
CA THR A 935 6.07 -24.99 -17.27
C THR A 935 7.58 -24.83 -17.39
N GLU A 936 8.29 -25.31 -16.39
CA GLU A 936 9.75 -25.25 -16.31
C GLU A 936 10.37 -25.91 -17.52
N PRO A 937 11.34 -25.25 -18.20
CA PRO A 937 12.49 -25.93 -18.73
C PRO A 937 13.57 -25.91 -17.63
N GLN A 938 14.09 -27.08 -17.34
CA GLN A 938 15.26 -27.26 -16.50
C GLN A 938 16.37 -26.30 -16.94
N ILE A 939 16.75 -25.39 -16.07
CA ILE A 939 17.93 -24.54 -16.26
C ILE A 939 18.81 -24.65 -15.02
N HIS A 940 20.04 -25.07 -15.29
CA HIS A 940 21.14 -25.16 -14.36
C HIS A 940 21.34 -23.92 -13.51
N HIS A 941 21.60 -24.15 -12.22
CA HIS A 941 22.09 -23.18 -11.25
C HIS A 941 23.21 -22.29 -11.81
N ARG A 942 22.95 -21.01 -11.93
CA ARG A 942 23.93 -19.95 -11.77
C ARG A 942 23.40 -18.93 -10.76
N ASN A 943 24.06 -18.93 -9.62
CA ASN A 943 23.89 -17.91 -8.59
C ASN A 943 24.08 -16.51 -9.18
N ASN A 944 22.99 -15.78 -9.31
CA ASN A 944 23.01 -14.31 -9.37
C ASN A 944 21.77 -13.80 -8.67
N LYS A 945 21.92 -13.56 -7.36
CA LYS A 945 20.96 -12.79 -6.57
C LYS A 945 20.92 -11.37 -7.13
N LYS A 946 19.92 -11.08 -7.95
CA LYS A 946 19.47 -9.72 -8.20
C LYS A 946 18.15 -9.54 -7.47
N HIS A 947 18.24 -8.96 -6.30
CA HIS A 947 17.09 -8.45 -5.58
C HIS A 947 16.33 -7.44 -6.43
N CYS A 948 15.04 -7.72 -6.68
CA CYS A 948 14.08 -6.73 -7.09
C CYS A 948 13.29 -6.36 -5.82
N PRO A 949 13.40 -5.14 -5.28
CA PRO A 949 12.67 -4.78 -4.07
C PRO A 949 11.19 -4.59 -4.39
N ASP A 950 10.35 -5.22 -3.60
CA ASP A 950 8.90 -5.02 -3.61
C ASP A 950 8.58 -3.57 -3.24
N ALA A 951 7.60 -2.97 -3.92
CA ALA A 951 7.23 -1.57 -3.74
C ALA A 951 6.73 -1.22 -2.32
N PHE A 952 6.38 -2.21 -1.51
CA PHE A 952 5.95 -2.02 -0.12
C PHE A 952 7.03 -2.30 0.91
N SER A 953 7.99 -3.19 0.64
CA SER A 953 9.10 -3.44 1.55
C SER A 953 10.20 -2.36 1.45
N SER A 954 10.31 -1.67 0.31
CA SER A 954 11.29 -0.60 0.12
C SER A 954 11.00 0.68 0.91
N ALA A 955 9.78 0.82 1.49
CA ALA A 955 9.51 1.94 2.39
C ALA A 955 10.30 1.86 3.71
N TYR A 956 10.80 0.66 4.05
CA TYR A 956 11.48 0.42 5.32
C TYR A 956 12.87 -0.23 5.19
N THR A 957 13.23 -0.72 4.01
CA THR A 957 14.54 -1.33 3.82
C THR A 957 15.36 -0.51 2.84
N ASN A 958 16.50 -0.02 3.30
CA ASN A 958 17.60 0.53 2.51
C ASN A 958 17.41 1.92 1.88
N THR A 959 16.87 2.89 2.58
CA THR A 959 17.20 4.27 2.24
C THR A 959 17.54 5.07 3.48
N THR A 960 18.78 5.43 3.59
CA THR A 960 19.31 6.46 4.48
C THR A 960 18.80 7.86 4.12
N LYS A 961 17.73 7.96 3.31
CA LYS A 961 17.09 9.22 2.93
C LYS A 961 15.60 9.15 3.23
N PRO A 962 15.03 10.23 3.75
CA PRO A 962 13.66 10.26 4.21
C PRO A 962 12.72 9.92 3.05
N ILE A 963 12.06 8.78 3.17
CA ILE A 963 10.77 8.63 2.55
C ILE A 963 9.87 9.53 3.39
N GLU A 964 9.19 10.47 2.77
CA GLU A 964 8.14 11.21 3.44
C GLU A 964 7.12 10.19 3.94
N HIS A 965 7.33 9.69 5.16
CA HIS A 965 6.31 8.91 5.83
C HIS A 965 5.15 9.83 6.12
N VAL A 966 4.08 9.49 5.52
CA VAL A 966 2.79 10.04 5.80
C VAL A 966 2.46 9.75 7.26
N GLN A 967 2.46 10.75 8.04
CA GLN A 967 1.68 10.83 9.28
C GLN A 967 0.47 11.70 9.04
#